data_cf30aaaf47e7c90b80e45a488bfaa177
#
_entry.id   cf30aaaf47e7c90b80e45a488bfaa177
#
_cell.length_a   1.000
_cell.length_b   1.000
_cell.length_c   1.000
_cell.angle_alpha   90.00
_cell.angle_beta   90.00
_cell.angle_gamma   90.00
#
_symmetry.space_group_name_H-M   'P 1'
#
loop_
_entity.id
_entity.type
_entity.pdbx_description
1 polymer ?
#
loop_
_entity_poly.entity_id
_entity_poly.type
_entity_poly.pdbx_seq_one_letter_code
_entity_poly.pdbx_strand_id
1 'polypeptide(L)'
;MSDLLNQVQGEDYNASSIEVLEGLEPVRKRPGMYIGGTDERALHHLVAEVLDNSMDEAVAGYANRIDVELHADYSITIRDNGRGIPIDPHPKFPDKSALEVIFCTLHAGGKFSGKAYQTSGGLHGVGASVVNALSDRMVVQVARNKELYEQKFSRGLPLGPIQKIGAAPNRRGTNVTFHADPEIFGSLKFKPARLFKSMRSKAYLFSGVQIRWKSAIEDGDTPIEANFHFPGGLADYLSETLNGASTYAENPFAGTVDFQERFGVPGKVEWAINWTPSRDGFIQSYCNTVPTPEGGTHEAGFWAAVLKGIRAYGELTNNRKAKEITREDLITGGCALVSCFIREPEFVGQTKDRLATNEAQRLVENSVRDHFDNWLAADTKSAGAILDFLVLRAEERMRRRQEKETQRKTATKKLRLPGKLVDCSATNRAGTELFLVEGDSAGGSAKMARDRKTQALLPLRGKILNVLGAASNKIGTNQEINDLSQALGVGLGSRFNLDDLRYDKVIIMTDADVDGAHIAALLMTFFFTQMRPMIDSGHLYLACPPLYRLTQGAVRVYCEDEVERNHWLEKGLGGKGKIDVSRFKGLGEMDAKDLKETTMDPKSRKLIRVNIDEDEPGETGSLVEQLMGKKPELRFQYIQENAKFVEELDV
;
A
#
# COMPACT_ATOMS: atom_id res chain seq x y z
N MET A 1 20.45 -33.67 -21.02
CA MET A 1 20.27 -33.06 -19.67
C MET A 1 21.53 -33.13 -18.78
N SER A 2 22.59 -33.79 -19.20
CA SER A 2 23.88 -33.87 -18.49
C SER A 2 24.93 -32.85 -18.96
N ASP A 3 24.75 -32.20 -20.13
CA ASP A 3 25.78 -31.31 -20.68
C ASP A 3 25.59 -29.81 -20.33
N LEU A 4 24.46 -29.43 -19.77
CA LEU A 4 24.19 -28.04 -19.31
C LEU A 4 24.80 -27.74 -17.93
N LEU A 5 25.14 -28.77 -17.17
CA LEU A 5 25.77 -28.63 -15.84
C LEU A 5 27.32 -28.56 -15.89
N ASN A 6 27.90 -28.89 -17.03
CA ASN A 6 29.38 -28.95 -17.17
C ASN A 6 30.00 -27.74 -17.87
N GLN A 7 29.27 -26.68 -18.19
CA GLN A 7 29.81 -25.48 -18.84
C GLN A 7 29.81 -24.22 -17.97
N VAL A 8 29.51 -24.32 -16.69
CA VAL A 8 29.86 -23.27 -15.71
C VAL A 8 31.19 -23.66 -15.09
N GLN A 9 32.28 -23.55 -15.84
CA GLN A 9 33.59 -23.27 -15.27
C GLN A 9 33.63 -21.78 -14.90
N GLY A 10 32.81 -21.40 -13.95
CA GLY A 10 32.95 -20.20 -13.17
C GLY A 10 33.63 -20.60 -11.87
N GLU A 11 34.47 -19.75 -11.34
CA GLU A 11 35.22 -19.80 -10.11
C GLU A 11 34.66 -20.81 -9.11
N ASP A 12 35.48 -21.76 -8.63
CA ASP A 12 35.06 -22.77 -7.65
C ASP A 12 34.28 -22.10 -6.52
N TYR A 13 32.96 -22.39 -6.43
CA TYR A 13 32.14 -21.91 -5.33
C TYR A 13 32.68 -22.53 -4.03
N ASN A 14 33.46 -21.72 -3.33
CA ASN A 14 34.14 -22.13 -2.09
C ASN A 14 33.94 -21.05 -1.01
N ALA A 15 34.56 -21.22 0.13
CA ALA A 15 34.42 -20.29 1.26
C ALA A 15 34.79 -18.84 0.92
N SER A 16 35.68 -18.60 -0.06
CA SER A 16 36.04 -17.26 -0.50
C SER A 16 34.95 -16.58 -1.36
N SER A 17 34.02 -17.37 -1.90
CA SER A 17 32.84 -16.85 -2.63
C SER A 17 31.71 -16.40 -1.70
N ILE A 18 31.85 -16.61 -0.38
CA ILE A 18 30.88 -16.19 0.60
C ILE A 18 31.29 -14.83 1.15
N GLU A 19 30.55 -13.79 0.75
CA GLU A 19 30.74 -12.43 1.25
C GLU A 19 29.99 -12.22 2.56
N VAL A 20 30.67 -11.72 3.58
CA VAL A 20 30.05 -11.33 4.85
C VAL A 20 30.02 -9.81 4.92
N LEU A 21 28.81 -9.25 5.01
CA LEU A 21 28.61 -7.82 5.14
C LEU A 21 28.54 -7.44 6.60
N GLU A 22 29.28 -6.43 7.02
CA GLU A 22 29.33 -5.96 8.41
C GLU A 22 28.68 -4.58 8.59
N GLY A 23 28.28 -4.27 9.81
CA GLY A 23 27.74 -2.96 10.19
C GLY A 23 26.48 -2.59 9.44
N LEU A 24 26.49 -1.47 8.70
CA LEU A 24 25.37 -0.95 7.92
C LEU A 24 25.51 -1.20 6.40
N GLU A 25 26.52 -1.90 5.97
CA GLU A 25 26.72 -2.26 4.57
C GLU A 25 25.58 -3.10 3.99
N PRO A 26 25.00 -4.09 4.72
CA PRO A 26 23.82 -4.83 4.26
C PRO A 26 22.65 -3.93 3.89
N VAL A 27 22.45 -2.84 4.63
CA VAL A 27 21.38 -1.87 4.39
C VAL A 27 21.58 -1.17 3.04
N ARG A 28 22.81 -0.74 2.74
CA ARG A 28 23.14 -0.07 1.49
C ARG A 28 23.08 -1.01 0.29
N LYS A 29 23.53 -2.27 0.43
CA LYS A 29 23.48 -3.28 -0.64
C LYS A 29 22.06 -3.80 -0.92
N ARG A 30 21.20 -3.86 0.08
CA ARG A 30 19.84 -4.42 -0.01
C ARG A 30 18.80 -3.53 0.68
N PRO A 31 18.61 -2.27 0.24
CA PRO A 31 17.67 -1.34 0.88
C PRO A 31 16.24 -1.89 0.97
N GLY A 32 15.82 -2.65 -0.05
CA GLY A 32 14.49 -3.26 -0.11
C GLY A 32 14.13 -4.14 1.08
N MET A 33 15.12 -4.74 1.76
CA MET A 33 14.88 -5.54 2.97
C MET A 33 14.49 -4.69 4.19
N TYR A 34 14.82 -3.39 4.20
CA TYR A 34 14.65 -2.50 5.34
C TYR A 34 13.58 -1.43 5.12
N ILE A 35 13.44 -0.94 3.89
CA ILE A 35 12.51 0.15 3.52
C ILE A 35 11.57 -0.21 2.36
N GLY A 36 11.57 -1.47 1.92
CA GLY A 36 10.65 -1.98 0.90
C GLY A 36 11.08 -1.76 -0.55
N GLY A 37 12.13 -0.98 -0.81
CA GLY A 37 12.60 -0.68 -2.18
C GLY A 37 13.57 0.50 -2.22
N THR A 38 13.70 1.12 -3.41
CA THR A 38 14.46 2.38 -3.63
C THR A 38 13.65 3.39 -4.43
N ASP A 39 12.36 3.17 -4.55
CA ASP A 39 11.41 4.05 -5.22
C ASP A 39 11.04 5.28 -4.35
N GLU A 40 10.13 6.10 -4.86
CA GLU A 40 9.63 7.28 -4.15
C GLU A 40 9.00 6.94 -2.79
N ARG A 41 8.28 5.82 -2.69
CA ARG A 41 7.67 5.37 -1.44
C ARG A 41 8.75 5.04 -0.40
N ALA A 42 9.75 4.31 -0.81
CA ALA A 42 10.90 3.97 0.03
C ALA A 42 11.68 5.21 0.48
N LEU A 43 11.85 6.21 -0.41
CA LEU A 43 12.46 7.49 -0.05
C LEU A 43 11.69 8.19 1.07
N HIS A 44 10.36 8.30 0.95
CA HIS A 44 9.52 8.94 1.98
C HIS A 44 9.46 8.12 3.27
N HIS A 45 9.69 6.82 3.22
CA HIS A 45 9.76 5.97 4.41
C HIS A 45 10.92 6.38 5.35
N LEU A 46 12.02 6.93 4.82
CA LEU A 46 13.09 7.48 5.66
C LEU A 46 12.59 8.59 6.61
N VAL A 47 11.71 9.45 6.10
CA VAL A 47 11.10 10.52 6.91
C VAL A 47 10.17 9.93 7.95
N ALA A 48 9.39 8.91 7.59
CA ALA A 48 8.48 8.24 8.50
C ALA A 48 9.25 7.62 9.69
N GLU A 49 10.39 6.96 9.46
CA GLU A 49 11.20 6.36 10.54
C GLU A 49 11.71 7.40 11.55
N VAL A 50 12.15 8.57 11.10
CA VAL A 50 12.61 9.64 12.00
C VAL A 50 11.42 10.31 12.72
N LEU A 51 10.33 10.55 11.99
CA LEU A 51 9.11 11.12 12.56
C LEU A 51 8.50 10.19 13.62
N ASP A 52 8.46 8.88 13.36
CA ASP A 52 7.94 7.90 14.31
C ASP A 52 8.76 7.86 15.61
N ASN A 53 10.06 8.09 15.53
CA ASN A 53 10.87 8.23 16.75
C ASN A 53 10.48 9.47 17.56
N SER A 54 10.16 10.59 16.91
CA SER A 54 9.67 11.80 17.57
C SER A 54 8.23 11.60 18.10
N MET A 55 7.38 10.87 17.37
CA MET A 55 6.03 10.50 17.82
C MET A 55 6.08 9.58 19.04
N ASP A 56 7.02 8.64 19.11
CA ASP A 56 7.20 7.77 20.29
C ASP A 56 7.55 8.57 21.55
N GLU A 57 8.32 9.66 21.45
CA GLU A 57 8.53 10.61 22.56
C GLU A 57 7.23 11.34 22.96
N ALA A 58 6.38 11.66 21.97
CA ALA A 58 5.07 12.27 22.23
C ALA A 58 4.11 11.29 22.91
N VAL A 59 3.99 10.08 22.37
CA VAL A 59 3.14 9.01 22.95
C VAL A 59 3.58 8.65 24.38
N ALA A 60 4.88 8.66 24.64
CA ALA A 60 5.43 8.46 25.98
C ALA A 60 5.25 9.68 26.93
N GLY A 61 4.65 10.77 26.46
CA GLY A 61 4.34 11.97 27.25
C GLY A 61 5.52 12.92 27.47
N TYR A 62 6.65 12.70 26.79
CA TYR A 62 7.85 13.55 26.95
C TYR A 62 7.95 14.67 25.93
N ALA A 63 7.33 14.53 24.75
CA ALA A 63 7.22 15.57 23.75
C ALA A 63 5.76 15.98 23.53
N ASN A 64 5.54 17.22 23.15
CA ASN A 64 4.24 17.74 22.72
C ASN A 64 4.33 18.59 21.47
N ARG A 65 5.55 18.72 20.91
CA ARG A 65 5.78 19.45 19.68
C ARG A 65 6.85 18.77 18.83
N ILE A 66 6.55 18.68 17.53
CA ILE A 66 7.46 18.21 16.50
C ILE A 66 7.51 19.28 15.41
N ASP A 67 8.70 19.75 15.05
CA ASP A 67 8.90 20.67 13.94
C ASP A 67 9.53 19.89 12.78
N VAL A 68 8.95 20.00 11.56
CA VAL A 68 9.44 19.34 10.35
C VAL A 68 9.70 20.40 9.29
N GLU A 69 10.92 20.45 8.78
CA GLU A 69 11.35 21.46 7.80
C GLU A 69 12.02 20.78 6.59
N LEU A 70 11.45 20.98 5.40
CA LEU A 70 12.03 20.58 4.12
C LEU A 70 12.82 21.74 3.54
N HIS A 71 14.13 21.55 3.34
CA HIS A 71 15.05 22.58 2.86
C HIS A 71 15.12 22.63 1.34
N ALA A 72 15.63 23.75 0.80
CA ALA A 72 15.77 23.96 -0.65
C ALA A 72 16.68 22.95 -1.37
N ASP A 73 17.59 22.30 -0.63
CA ASP A 73 18.47 21.24 -1.12
C ASP A 73 17.88 19.84 -0.95
N TYR A 74 16.58 19.74 -0.65
CA TYR A 74 15.87 18.51 -0.35
C TYR A 74 16.40 17.74 0.87
N SER A 75 17.24 18.33 1.72
CA SER A 75 17.44 17.80 3.06
C SER A 75 16.21 18.10 3.92
N ILE A 76 15.96 17.23 4.90
CA ILE A 76 14.83 17.38 5.81
C ILE A 76 15.30 17.41 7.25
N THR A 77 14.72 18.30 8.05
CA THR A 77 14.95 18.41 9.48
C THR A 77 13.71 18.02 10.24
N ILE A 78 13.85 17.10 11.18
CA ILE A 78 12.79 16.70 12.13
C ILE A 78 13.31 16.97 13.53
N ARG A 79 12.57 17.76 14.31
CA ARG A 79 12.92 18.15 15.67
C ARG A 79 11.76 17.88 16.61
N ASP A 80 12.03 17.19 17.70
CA ASP A 80 11.12 17.07 18.83
C ASP A 80 11.58 17.91 20.03
N ASN A 81 10.68 18.11 20.98
CA ASN A 81 10.99 18.70 22.29
C ASN A 81 10.96 17.67 23.43
N GLY A 82 11.27 16.41 23.13
CA GLY A 82 11.33 15.29 24.05
C GLY A 82 12.53 15.31 25.01
N ARG A 83 12.90 14.11 25.50
CA ARG A 83 14.03 13.97 26.44
C ARG A 83 15.40 14.19 25.81
N GLY A 84 15.49 14.02 24.49
CA GLY A 84 16.76 13.93 23.76
C GLY A 84 17.42 12.54 23.92
N ILE A 85 18.00 12.05 22.83
CA ILE A 85 18.74 10.78 22.81
C ILE A 85 19.86 10.81 23.85
N PRO A 86 20.13 9.71 24.61
CA PRO A 86 21.27 9.64 25.51
C PRO A 86 22.60 9.88 24.80
N ILE A 87 23.46 10.66 25.41
CA ILE A 87 24.79 11.05 24.89
C ILE A 87 25.93 10.38 25.66
N ASP A 88 25.60 9.72 26.76
CA ASP A 88 26.56 9.03 27.60
C ASP A 88 27.22 7.86 26.87
N PRO A 89 28.43 7.43 27.26
CA PRO A 89 29.06 6.23 26.74
C PRO A 89 28.16 5.00 26.89
N HIS A 90 28.06 4.18 25.83
CA HIS A 90 27.19 3.01 25.86
C HIS A 90 27.86 1.87 26.68
N PRO A 91 27.17 1.20 27.62
CA PRO A 91 27.78 0.18 28.49
C PRO A 91 28.51 -0.96 27.75
N LYS A 92 28.02 -1.38 26.59
CA LYS A 92 28.66 -2.42 25.76
C LYS A 92 29.73 -1.87 24.80
N PHE A 93 29.77 -0.56 24.57
CA PHE A 93 30.69 0.13 23.66
C PHE A 93 31.20 1.40 24.35
N PRO A 94 32.12 1.27 25.33
CA PRO A 94 32.56 2.41 26.15
C PRO A 94 33.19 3.56 25.35
N ASP A 95 33.73 3.26 24.18
CA ASP A 95 34.35 4.25 23.29
C ASP A 95 33.34 4.98 22.39
N LYS A 96 32.06 4.61 22.46
CA LYS A 96 30.98 5.18 21.65
C LYS A 96 29.87 5.75 22.51
N SER A 97 29.34 6.91 22.12
CA SER A 97 28.13 7.45 22.73
C SER A 97 26.92 6.56 22.40
N ALA A 98 25.91 6.56 23.27
CA ALA A 98 24.66 5.87 23.00
C ALA A 98 24.02 6.40 21.70
N LEU A 99 24.15 7.69 21.38
CA LEU A 99 23.73 8.29 20.13
C LEU A 99 24.42 7.62 18.93
N GLU A 100 25.75 7.48 18.95
CA GLU A 100 26.50 6.83 17.87
C GLU A 100 26.06 5.37 17.69
N VAL A 101 25.87 4.65 18.80
CA VAL A 101 25.43 3.26 18.75
C VAL A 101 24.05 3.14 18.09
N ILE A 102 23.09 4.04 18.40
CA ILE A 102 21.74 4.05 17.81
C ILE A 102 21.79 4.31 16.29
N PHE A 103 22.65 5.21 15.83
CA PHE A 103 22.73 5.58 14.43
C PHE A 103 23.67 4.70 13.59
N CYS A 104 24.59 3.96 14.20
CA CYS A 104 25.59 3.16 13.48
C CYS A 104 25.47 1.65 13.70
N THR A 105 24.52 1.18 14.51
CA THR A 105 24.37 -0.24 14.80
C THR A 105 22.92 -0.69 14.60
N LEU A 106 22.72 -1.77 13.85
CA LEU A 106 21.40 -2.39 13.74
C LEU A 106 20.98 -3.01 15.06
N HIS A 107 19.69 -3.03 15.31
CA HIS A 107 19.10 -3.59 16.52
C HIS A 107 19.60 -2.91 17.81
N ALA A 108 19.85 -1.60 17.73
CA ALA A 108 20.22 -0.78 18.87
C ALA A 108 19.11 0.23 19.18
N GLY A 109 18.66 0.28 20.44
CA GLY A 109 17.62 1.23 20.84
C GLY A 109 17.07 0.98 22.25
N GLY A 110 16.43 1.98 22.82
CA GLY A 110 15.84 1.94 24.18
C GLY A 110 14.44 1.32 24.24
N LYS A 111 13.92 0.77 23.14
CA LYS A 111 12.54 0.29 23.03
C LYS A 111 12.38 -1.22 23.30
N PHE A 112 13.45 -1.99 23.33
CA PHE A 112 13.43 -3.44 23.52
C PHE A 112 13.04 -3.92 24.93
N SER A 113 13.32 -3.13 25.96
CA SER A 113 13.11 -3.57 27.35
C SER A 113 11.77 -3.13 27.95
N GLY A 114 10.97 -2.35 27.24
CA GLY A 114 9.72 -1.76 27.75
C GLY A 114 9.90 -0.79 28.94
N LYS A 115 11.15 -0.53 29.39
CA LYS A 115 11.44 0.34 30.53
C LYS A 115 11.34 1.83 30.19
N ALA A 116 11.74 2.20 28.97
CA ALA A 116 11.76 3.60 28.54
C ALA A 116 10.50 4.02 27.77
N TYR A 117 9.82 3.06 27.13
CA TYR A 117 8.59 3.27 26.36
C TYR A 117 7.63 2.10 26.63
N GLN A 118 6.40 2.41 27.01
CA GLN A 118 5.36 1.40 27.23
C GLN A 118 4.70 0.97 25.93
N THR A 119 4.51 1.92 25.01
CA THR A 119 3.98 1.71 23.67
C THR A 119 4.85 2.48 22.67
N SER A 120 5.23 1.88 21.56
CA SER A 120 6.06 2.53 20.54
C SER A 120 5.75 1.96 19.16
N GLY A 121 5.88 2.78 18.10
CA GLY A 121 5.79 2.36 16.70
C GLY A 121 7.07 1.69 16.20
N GLY A 122 8.23 2.14 16.69
CA GLY A 122 9.55 1.61 16.34
C GLY A 122 9.95 0.41 17.21
N LEU A 123 9.80 -0.81 16.72
CA LEU A 123 10.03 -2.05 17.48
C LEU A 123 11.38 -2.71 17.21
N HIS A 124 11.93 -2.53 16.03
CA HIS A 124 13.09 -3.31 15.56
C HIS A 124 14.45 -2.68 15.87
N GLY A 125 14.48 -1.43 16.32
CA GLY A 125 15.73 -0.71 16.66
C GLY A 125 16.64 -0.53 15.45
N VAL A 126 16.08 -0.42 14.25
CA VAL A 126 16.83 -0.26 13.00
C VAL A 126 16.56 1.04 12.26
N GLY A 127 15.41 1.70 12.46
CA GLY A 127 14.99 2.86 11.68
C GLY A 127 16.03 3.97 11.62
N ALA A 128 16.56 4.42 12.76
CA ALA A 128 17.56 5.49 12.79
C ALA A 128 18.86 5.12 12.07
N SER A 129 19.35 3.89 12.24
CA SER A 129 20.56 3.41 11.57
C SER A 129 20.34 3.17 10.07
N VAL A 130 19.15 2.76 9.67
CA VAL A 130 18.77 2.61 8.24
C VAL A 130 18.75 3.98 7.56
N VAL A 131 18.12 5.00 8.18
CA VAL A 131 18.14 6.37 7.62
C VAL A 131 19.56 6.89 7.48
N ASN A 132 20.42 6.67 8.48
CA ASN A 132 21.82 7.05 8.41
C ASN A 132 22.55 6.32 7.26
N ALA A 133 22.37 5.01 7.14
CA ALA A 133 23.01 4.22 6.07
C ALA A 133 22.62 4.68 4.66
N LEU A 134 21.39 5.18 4.49
CA LEU A 134 20.81 5.59 3.21
C LEU A 134 20.85 7.11 3.01
N SER A 135 21.64 7.83 3.82
CA SER A 135 21.87 9.28 3.71
C SER A 135 23.33 9.57 3.39
N ASP A 136 23.58 10.44 2.41
CA ASP A 136 24.94 10.90 2.09
C ASP A 136 25.47 11.87 3.15
N ARG A 137 24.57 12.58 3.84
CA ARG A 137 24.87 13.43 4.98
C ARG A 137 23.74 13.41 6.01
N MET A 138 24.13 13.32 7.27
CA MET A 138 23.21 13.41 8.38
C MET A 138 23.86 14.19 9.53
N VAL A 139 23.08 15.04 10.18
CA VAL A 139 23.47 15.81 11.37
C VAL A 139 22.45 15.56 12.45
N VAL A 140 22.92 15.06 13.59
CA VAL A 140 22.07 14.86 14.77
C VAL A 140 22.49 15.80 15.87
N GLN A 141 21.56 16.62 16.34
CA GLN A 141 21.76 17.51 17.47
C GLN A 141 20.88 17.06 18.64
N VAL A 142 21.41 17.02 19.81
CA VAL A 142 20.71 16.66 21.04
C VAL A 142 20.85 17.78 22.07
N ALA A 143 19.73 18.34 22.49
CA ALA A 143 19.65 19.27 23.59
C ALA A 143 19.24 18.52 24.86
N ARG A 144 20.19 18.30 25.77
CA ARG A 144 20.01 17.55 27.00
C ARG A 144 20.85 18.17 28.15
N ASN A 145 20.33 18.15 29.35
CA ASN A 145 21.00 18.71 30.53
C ASN A 145 21.41 20.20 30.35
N LYS A 146 20.61 20.99 29.63
CA LYS A 146 20.87 22.42 29.29
C LYS A 146 22.09 22.63 28.37
N GLU A 147 22.56 21.61 27.71
CA GLU A 147 23.67 21.61 26.77
C GLU A 147 23.25 21.11 25.42
N LEU A 148 23.91 21.59 24.36
CA LEU A 148 23.67 21.16 22.96
C LEU A 148 24.89 20.37 22.51
N TYR A 149 24.60 19.18 21.99
CA TYR A 149 25.57 18.26 21.40
C TYR A 149 25.24 18.03 19.93
N GLU A 150 26.26 17.76 19.12
CA GLU A 150 26.13 17.44 17.70
C GLU A 150 27.03 16.29 17.32
N GLN A 151 26.54 15.41 16.45
CA GLN A 151 27.36 14.43 15.75
C GLN A 151 26.92 14.37 14.29
N LYS A 152 27.91 14.23 13.39
CA LYS A 152 27.70 14.17 11.94
C LYS A 152 28.00 12.79 11.42
N PHE A 153 27.23 12.39 10.41
CA PHE A 153 27.35 11.07 9.80
C PHE A 153 27.25 11.19 8.28
N SER A 154 27.79 10.20 7.60
CA SER A 154 27.65 10.00 6.16
C SER A 154 27.60 8.52 5.85
N ARG A 155 26.58 8.07 5.12
CA ARG A 155 26.46 6.70 4.62
C ARG A 155 26.64 5.62 5.69
N GLY A 156 26.07 5.88 6.87
CA GLY A 156 26.14 4.97 8.02
C GLY A 156 27.37 5.13 8.91
N LEU A 157 28.33 5.96 8.55
CA LEU A 157 29.58 6.14 9.28
C LEU A 157 29.60 7.48 10.03
N PRO A 158 30.14 7.52 11.27
CA PRO A 158 30.36 8.78 11.97
C PRO A 158 31.53 9.55 11.33
N LEU A 159 31.36 10.86 11.14
CA LEU A 159 32.42 11.75 10.63
C LEU A 159 33.34 12.28 11.77
N GLY A 160 33.09 11.86 12.98
CA GLY A 160 33.83 12.22 14.17
C GLY A 160 33.03 11.91 15.44
N PRO A 161 33.66 12.08 16.62
CA PRO A 161 32.97 11.87 17.88
C PRO A 161 31.90 12.94 18.10
N ILE A 162 30.97 12.65 19.03
CA ILE A 162 29.98 13.63 19.48
C ILE A 162 30.68 14.86 20.07
N GLN A 163 30.23 16.06 19.69
CA GLN A 163 30.81 17.31 20.11
C GLN A 163 29.80 18.15 20.92
N LYS A 164 30.23 18.73 22.00
CA LYS A 164 29.48 19.74 22.71
C LYS A 164 29.61 21.08 21.96
N ILE A 165 28.46 21.61 21.47
CA ILE A 165 28.45 22.85 20.67
C ILE A 165 28.27 24.07 21.58
N GLY A 166 27.48 23.96 22.66
CA GLY A 166 27.23 25.10 23.53
C GLY A 166 26.17 24.86 24.60
N ALA A 167 25.78 25.92 25.29
CA ALA A 167 24.69 25.90 26.25
C ALA A 167 23.32 25.99 25.54
N ALA A 168 22.33 25.24 26.03
CA ALA A 168 20.96 25.24 25.52
C ALA A 168 19.94 25.23 26.70
N PRO A 169 19.92 26.28 27.56
CA PRO A 169 19.17 26.26 28.81
C PRO A 169 17.65 26.11 28.62
N ASN A 170 17.11 26.60 27.51
CA ASN A 170 15.69 26.62 27.20
C ASN A 170 15.31 25.61 26.07
N ARG A 171 16.20 24.68 25.74
CA ARG A 171 15.99 23.69 24.67
C ARG A 171 16.20 22.29 25.22
N ARG A 172 15.34 21.38 24.79
CA ARG A 172 15.47 19.94 24.99
C ARG A 172 14.98 19.20 23.74
N GLY A 173 15.35 17.92 23.61
CA GLY A 173 14.90 17.05 22.53
C GLY A 173 15.98 16.74 21.52
N THR A 174 15.58 16.07 20.45
CA THR A 174 16.46 15.65 19.35
C THR A 174 16.11 16.41 18.08
N ASN A 175 17.11 16.71 17.28
CA ASN A 175 16.98 17.30 15.95
C ASN A 175 17.81 16.45 15.00
N VAL A 176 17.15 15.84 14.01
CA VAL A 176 17.78 15.05 12.97
C VAL A 176 17.60 15.76 11.64
N THR A 177 18.70 16.13 11.01
CA THR A 177 18.72 16.65 9.65
C THR A 177 19.42 15.66 8.75
N PHE A 178 18.79 15.23 7.64
CA PHE A 178 19.41 14.30 6.72
C PHE A 178 19.08 14.62 5.26
N HIS A 179 19.93 14.17 4.37
CA HIS A 179 19.76 14.22 2.92
C HIS A 179 19.89 12.79 2.40
N ALA A 180 18.92 12.32 1.63
CA ALA A 180 18.92 10.99 1.06
C ALA A 180 20.06 10.82 0.05
N ASP A 181 20.74 9.66 0.09
CA ASP A 181 21.91 9.41 -0.76
C ASP A 181 21.51 9.21 -2.22
N PRO A 182 21.98 10.09 -3.14
CA PRO A 182 21.70 9.96 -4.57
C PRO A 182 22.24 8.66 -5.20
N GLU A 183 23.24 8.01 -4.59
CA GLU A 183 23.72 6.69 -5.05
C GLU A 183 22.68 5.59 -4.87
N ILE A 184 21.72 5.77 -3.94
CA ILE A 184 20.66 4.80 -3.66
C ILE A 184 19.36 5.18 -4.36
N PHE A 185 19.00 6.48 -4.31
CA PHE A 185 17.70 6.98 -4.76
C PHE A 185 17.75 7.72 -6.11
N GLY A 186 18.94 7.82 -6.72
CA GLY A 186 19.12 8.53 -8.00
C GLY A 186 18.69 9.99 -7.92
N SER A 187 17.84 10.42 -8.84
CA SER A 187 17.29 11.77 -8.93
C SER A 187 16.00 11.98 -8.13
N LEU A 188 15.50 10.96 -7.42
CA LEU A 188 14.27 11.06 -6.63
C LEU A 188 14.40 12.12 -5.53
N LYS A 189 13.32 12.85 -5.31
CA LYS A 189 13.25 13.93 -4.33
C LYS A 189 12.00 13.78 -3.46
N PHE A 190 12.06 14.32 -2.25
CA PHE A 190 10.90 14.40 -1.39
C PHE A 190 9.81 15.27 -2.03
N LYS A 191 8.57 14.79 -2.02
CA LYS A 191 7.39 15.54 -2.46
C LYS A 191 6.76 16.25 -1.26
N PRO A 192 6.71 17.60 -1.27
CA PRO A 192 6.11 18.37 -0.18
C PRO A 192 4.67 17.95 0.14
N ALA A 193 3.83 17.71 -0.87
CA ALA A 193 2.44 17.29 -0.68
C ALA A 193 2.32 15.97 0.10
N ARG A 194 3.18 15.00 -0.21
CA ARG A 194 3.18 13.70 0.48
C ARG A 194 3.64 13.82 1.92
N LEU A 195 4.69 14.61 2.18
CA LEU A 195 5.15 14.89 3.54
C LEU A 195 4.09 15.62 4.34
N PHE A 196 3.48 16.66 3.77
CA PHE A 196 2.40 17.44 4.37
C PHE A 196 1.25 16.56 4.85
N LYS A 197 0.76 15.67 3.97
CA LYS A 197 -0.28 14.70 4.28
C LYS A 197 0.13 13.77 5.43
N SER A 198 1.36 13.25 5.40
CA SER A 198 1.90 12.38 6.46
C SER A 198 1.94 13.07 7.81
N MET A 199 2.42 14.33 7.88
CA MET A 199 2.46 15.13 9.12
C MET A 199 1.06 15.33 9.69
N ARG A 200 0.11 15.68 8.83
CA ARG A 200 -1.28 15.92 9.19
C ARG A 200 -1.93 14.64 9.77
N SER A 201 -1.76 13.50 9.09
CA SER A 201 -2.25 12.20 9.60
C SER A 201 -1.68 11.86 10.98
N LYS A 202 -0.37 12.06 11.20
CA LYS A 202 0.26 11.79 12.51
C LYS A 202 -0.31 12.68 13.63
N ALA A 203 -0.61 13.93 13.34
CA ALA A 203 -1.19 14.86 14.31
C ALA A 203 -2.62 14.46 14.72
N TYR A 204 -3.42 13.88 13.83
CA TYR A 204 -4.72 13.33 14.17
C TYR A 204 -4.64 12.07 15.02
N LEU A 205 -3.63 11.21 14.75
CA LEU A 205 -3.47 9.93 15.45
C LEU A 205 -3.06 10.10 16.92
N PHE A 206 -2.56 11.26 17.30
CA PHE A 206 -2.18 11.56 18.67
C PHE A 206 -2.50 13.03 19.02
N SER A 207 -3.67 13.26 19.58
CA SER A 207 -4.22 14.59 19.88
C SER A 207 -3.35 15.45 20.82
N GLY A 208 -2.42 14.83 21.57
CA GLY A 208 -1.50 15.50 22.48
C GLY A 208 -0.28 16.15 21.80
N VAL A 209 -0.11 16.02 20.49
CA VAL A 209 1.05 16.53 19.76
C VAL A 209 0.68 17.68 18.83
N GLN A 210 1.55 18.70 18.77
CA GLN A 210 1.54 19.75 17.76
C GLN A 210 2.64 19.46 16.74
N ILE A 211 2.29 19.30 15.46
CA ILE A 211 3.28 19.15 14.38
C ILE A 211 3.30 20.42 13.55
N ARG A 212 4.48 21.04 13.41
CA ARG A 212 4.70 22.24 12.60
C ARG A 212 5.44 21.84 11.34
N TRP A 213 4.84 22.18 10.24
CA TRP A 213 5.39 21.98 8.90
C TRP A 213 5.97 23.26 8.33
N LYS A 214 7.14 23.15 7.70
CA LYS A 214 7.74 24.21 6.90
C LYS A 214 8.43 23.60 5.68
N SER A 215 8.25 24.23 4.50
CA SER A 215 8.91 23.84 3.27
C SER A 215 9.54 25.05 2.59
N ALA A 216 10.79 24.91 2.18
CA ALA A 216 11.46 25.87 1.30
C ALA A 216 11.16 25.57 -0.19
N ILE A 217 10.40 24.52 -0.47
CA ILE A 217 10.04 24.05 -1.82
C ILE A 217 8.54 24.26 -1.99
N GLU A 218 8.15 24.96 -3.03
CA GLU A 218 6.77 25.13 -3.45
C GLU A 218 6.33 23.90 -4.25
N ASP A 219 5.13 23.39 -3.99
CA ASP A 219 4.55 22.22 -4.67
C ASP A 219 3.03 22.43 -4.80
N GLY A 220 2.61 23.01 -5.90
CA GLY A 220 1.21 23.29 -6.20
C GLY A 220 0.49 24.02 -5.07
N ASP A 221 -0.65 23.46 -4.63
CA ASP A 221 -1.48 24.03 -3.56
C ASP A 221 -1.01 23.64 -2.14
N THR A 222 0.14 22.95 -2.02
CA THR A 222 0.65 22.53 -0.70
C THR A 222 1.14 23.74 0.09
N PRO A 223 0.59 24.02 1.28
CA PRO A 223 1.06 25.13 2.10
C PRO A 223 2.54 24.99 2.46
N ILE A 224 3.30 26.08 2.31
CA ILE A 224 4.71 26.13 2.69
C ILE A 224 4.93 26.18 4.21
N GLU A 225 3.92 26.57 4.98
CA GLU A 225 3.91 26.54 6.43
C GLU A 225 2.52 26.09 6.92
N ALA A 226 2.50 25.20 7.92
CA ALA A 226 1.28 24.76 8.57
C ALA A 226 1.53 24.36 10.03
N ASN A 227 0.46 24.39 10.82
CA ASN A 227 0.48 23.94 12.20
C ASN A 227 -0.67 22.96 12.42
N PHE A 228 -0.33 21.71 12.62
CA PHE A 228 -1.29 20.65 12.86
C PHE A 228 -1.42 20.41 14.36
N HIS A 229 -2.61 20.62 14.87
CA HIS A 229 -2.97 20.32 16.26
C HIS A 229 -4.46 20.05 16.30
N PHE A 230 -4.84 18.80 16.57
CA PHE A 230 -6.20 18.32 16.52
C PHE A 230 -6.61 17.72 17.88
N PRO A 231 -7.12 18.56 18.80
CA PRO A 231 -7.52 18.10 20.12
C PRO A 231 -8.64 17.06 20.12
N GLY A 232 -9.51 17.09 19.11
CA GLY A 232 -10.57 16.10 18.91
C GLY A 232 -10.09 14.78 18.28
N GLY A 233 -8.80 14.68 17.90
CA GLY A 233 -8.17 13.44 17.44
C GLY A 233 -8.88 12.80 16.23
N LEU A 234 -9.22 11.52 16.37
CA LEU A 234 -9.86 10.77 15.29
C LEU A 234 -11.26 11.27 14.92
N ALA A 235 -11.97 11.92 15.84
CA ALA A 235 -13.28 12.51 15.52
C ALA A 235 -13.14 13.69 14.55
N ASP A 236 -12.14 14.56 14.79
CA ASP A 236 -11.80 15.66 13.87
C ASP A 236 -11.37 15.12 12.51
N TYR A 237 -10.52 14.09 12.51
CA TYR A 237 -10.04 13.45 11.29
C TYR A 237 -11.19 12.86 10.47
N LEU A 238 -12.12 12.13 11.13
CA LEU A 238 -13.29 11.56 10.46
C LEU A 238 -14.18 12.65 9.87
N SER A 239 -14.46 13.70 10.65
CA SER A 239 -15.32 14.81 10.23
C SER A 239 -14.76 15.52 8.99
N GLU A 240 -13.45 15.75 8.96
CA GLU A 240 -12.76 16.34 7.82
C GLU A 240 -12.73 15.40 6.61
N THR A 241 -12.47 14.10 6.82
CA THR A 241 -12.50 13.10 5.75
C THR A 241 -13.90 12.96 5.13
N LEU A 242 -14.95 13.13 5.94
CA LEU A 242 -16.32 13.12 5.45
C LEU A 242 -16.70 14.41 4.70
N ASN A 243 -16.03 15.52 4.95
CA ASN A 243 -16.10 16.79 4.22
C ASN A 243 -17.51 17.16 3.72
N GLY A 244 -18.47 17.34 4.66
CA GLY A 244 -19.84 17.73 4.34
C GLY A 244 -20.73 16.62 3.75
N ALA A 245 -20.27 15.37 3.72
CA ALA A 245 -21.13 14.24 3.36
C ALA A 245 -22.29 14.09 4.34
N SER A 246 -23.48 13.77 3.83
CA SER A 246 -24.63 13.45 4.69
C SER A 246 -24.32 12.21 5.52
N THR A 247 -24.55 12.26 6.82
CA THR A 247 -24.33 11.17 7.77
C THR A 247 -25.60 10.83 8.53
N TYR A 248 -25.70 9.58 9.02
CA TYR A 248 -26.84 9.14 9.82
C TYR A 248 -26.83 9.67 11.26
N ALA A 249 -25.65 9.96 11.80
CA ALA A 249 -25.51 10.64 13.08
C ALA A 249 -24.86 12.02 12.87
N GLU A 250 -25.35 13.03 13.60
CA GLU A 250 -24.78 14.37 13.58
C GLU A 250 -23.34 14.36 14.14
N ASN A 251 -23.14 13.65 15.26
CA ASN A 251 -21.85 13.44 15.86
C ASN A 251 -21.40 11.97 15.67
N PRO A 252 -20.15 11.72 15.24
CA PRO A 252 -19.66 10.36 15.11
C PRO A 252 -19.66 9.64 16.46
N PHE A 253 -19.82 8.32 16.44
CA PHE A 253 -19.47 7.51 17.60
C PHE A 253 -17.95 7.51 17.75
N ALA A 254 -17.45 8.31 18.67
CA ALA A 254 -16.04 8.46 18.94
C ALA A 254 -15.72 8.30 20.43
N GLY A 255 -14.54 7.84 20.74
CA GLY A 255 -14.10 7.68 22.12
C GLY A 255 -12.67 7.21 22.26
N THR A 256 -12.22 7.20 23.50
CA THR A 256 -10.92 6.67 23.92
C THR A 256 -11.06 5.88 25.22
N VAL A 257 -10.34 4.77 25.33
CA VAL A 257 -10.28 3.97 26.57
C VAL A 257 -8.83 3.64 26.87
N ASP A 258 -8.41 3.97 28.09
CA ASP A 258 -7.12 3.56 28.62
C ASP A 258 -7.21 2.11 29.14
N PHE A 259 -6.35 1.23 28.63
CA PHE A 259 -6.31 -0.17 29.03
C PHE A 259 -5.75 -0.38 30.42
N GLN A 260 -4.85 0.53 30.90
CA GLN A 260 -4.27 0.45 32.23
C GLN A 260 -5.35 0.67 33.29
N GLU A 261 -6.23 1.66 33.08
CA GLU A 261 -7.32 1.95 34.01
C GLU A 261 -8.38 0.85 34.01
N ARG A 262 -8.67 0.28 32.83
CA ARG A 262 -9.77 -0.68 32.68
C ARG A 262 -9.37 -2.13 32.89
N PHE A 263 -8.17 -2.54 32.41
CA PHE A 263 -7.73 -3.94 32.38
C PHE A 263 -6.41 -4.18 33.11
N GLY A 264 -5.74 -3.15 33.60
CA GLY A 264 -4.44 -3.25 34.26
C GLY A 264 -3.26 -3.52 33.33
N VAL A 265 -3.45 -3.34 32.01
CA VAL A 265 -2.39 -3.51 31.00
C VAL A 265 -2.09 -2.17 30.32
N PRO A 266 -0.82 -1.87 30.00
CA PRO A 266 -0.47 -0.61 29.33
C PRO A 266 -1.07 -0.53 27.94
N GLY A 267 -1.59 0.66 27.60
CA GLY A 267 -2.10 0.94 26.25
C GLY A 267 -3.45 1.63 26.27
N LYS A 268 -3.94 1.95 25.07
CA LYS A 268 -5.25 2.57 24.88
C LYS A 268 -5.79 2.26 23.49
N VAL A 269 -7.08 2.48 23.30
CA VAL A 269 -7.72 2.48 21.99
C VAL A 269 -8.50 3.79 21.80
N GLU A 270 -8.41 4.34 20.62
CA GLU A 270 -9.22 5.48 20.15
C GLU A 270 -9.97 5.05 18.89
N TRP A 271 -11.19 5.55 18.73
CA TRP A 271 -12.00 5.26 17.54
C TRP A 271 -12.89 6.43 17.18
N ALA A 272 -13.28 6.48 15.93
CA ALA A 272 -14.36 7.32 15.42
C ALA A 272 -15.06 6.59 14.27
N ILE A 273 -16.38 6.54 14.26
CA ILE A 273 -17.16 5.97 13.16
C ILE A 273 -18.44 6.76 12.94
N ASN A 274 -18.82 6.89 11.69
CA ASN A 274 -20.14 7.33 11.27
C ASN A 274 -20.57 6.57 10.01
N TRP A 275 -21.84 6.56 9.69
CA TRP A 275 -22.38 5.94 8.48
C TRP A 275 -22.91 7.00 7.53
N THR A 276 -22.72 6.78 6.23
CA THR A 276 -23.16 7.67 5.17
C THR A 276 -23.91 6.91 4.07
N PRO A 277 -25.03 7.46 3.55
CA PRO A 277 -25.71 6.88 2.40
C PRO A 277 -25.03 7.20 1.07
N SER A 278 -24.16 8.20 1.02
CA SER A 278 -23.71 8.85 -0.21
C SER A 278 -22.46 8.24 -0.83
N ARG A 279 -21.74 7.37 -0.10
CA ARG A 279 -20.52 6.72 -0.56
C ARG A 279 -20.31 5.35 0.08
N ASP A 280 -19.41 4.57 -0.49
CA ASP A 280 -18.94 3.34 0.15
C ASP A 280 -18.21 3.65 1.46
N GLY A 281 -18.32 2.71 2.41
CA GLY A 281 -17.61 2.81 3.67
C GLY A 281 -16.11 2.59 3.51
N PHE A 282 -15.36 3.03 4.50
CA PHE A 282 -13.94 2.74 4.62
C PHE A 282 -13.57 2.48 6.08
N ILE A 283 -12.46 1.81 6.28
CA ILE A 283 -11.80 1.75 7.58
C ILE A 283 -10.32 2.04 7.40
N GLN A 284 -9.81 2.91 8.26
CA GLN A 284 -8.37 3.09 8.43
C GLN A 284 -8.02 2.68 9.85
N SER A 285 -7.10 1.74 9.97
CA SER A 285 -6.67 1.23 11.26
C SER A 285 -5.19 1.47 11.48
N TYR A 286 -4.82 1.69 12.75
CA TYR A 286 -3.48 2.05 13.17
C TYR A 286 -3.11 1.30 14.44
N CYS A 287 -1.83 0.95 14.57
CA CYS A 287 -1.27 0.45 15.82
C CYS A 287 0.02 1.21 16.15
N ASN A 288 0.07 1.82 17.36
CA ASN A 288 1.18 2.65 17.80
C ASN A 288 1.56 3.73 16.76
N THR A 289 0.58 4.42 16.20
CA THR A 289 0.68 5.41 15.12
C THR A 289 1.13 4.87 13.76
N VAL A 290 1.40 3.58 13.61
CA VAL A 290 1.74 2.94 12.34
C VAL A 290 0.45 2.51 11.63
N PRO A 291 0.25 2.88 10.35
CA PRO A 291 -0.91 2.45 9.59
C PRO A 291 -0.88 0.92 9.35
N THR A 292 -2.05 0.29 9.44
CA THR A 292 -2.24 -1.13 9.18
C THR A 292 -3.25 -1.32 8.04
N PRO A 293 -2.85 -1.12 6.77
CA PRO A 293 -3.76 -1.11 5.63
C PRO A 293 -4.45 -2.46 5.41
N GLU A 294 -3.87 -3.56 5.85
CA GLU A 294 -4.50 -4.89 5.84
C GLU A 294 -5.28 -5.18 7.13
N GLY A 295 -5.49 -4.17 7.99
CA GLY A 295 -6.24 -4.28 9.23
C GLY A 295 -5.52 -5.10 10.31
N GLY A 296 -6.25 -5.99 10.95
CA GLY A 296 -5.70 -6.88 11.97
C GLY A 296 -6.67 -7.16 13.11
N THR A 297 -6.12 -7.68 14.21
CA THR A 297 -6.88 -8.11 15.38
C THR A 297 -7.62 -6.96 16.08
N HIS A 298 -7.04 -5.76 16.14
CA HIS A 298 -7.69 -4.56 16.71
C HIS A 298 -8.91 -4.13 15.89
N GLU A 299 -8.82 -4.16 14.57
CA GLU A 299 -9.95 -3.88 13.67
C GLU A 299 -11.05 -4.96 13.81
N ALA A 300 -10.65 -6.22 13.90
CA ALA A 300 -11.59 -7.32 14.12
C ALA A 300 -12.36 -7.14 15.45
N GLY A 301 -11.67 -6.71 16.51
CA GLY A 301 -12.27 -6.39 17.81
C GLY A 301 -13.26 -5.24 17.74
N PHE A 302 -12.90 -4.17 17.02
CA PHE A 302 -13.76 -3.01 16.82
C PHE A 302 -15.08 -3.40 16.13
N TRP A 303 -15.01 -4.09 14.97
CA TRP A 303 -16.21 -4.52 14.27
C TRP A 303 -17.03 -5.54 15.04
N ALA A 304 -16.39 -6.41 15.85
CA ALA A 304 -17.11 -7.34 16.70
C ALA A 304 -17.92 -6.60 17.78
N ALA A 305 -17.37 -5.55 18.39
CA ALA A 305 -18.06 -4.71 19.37
C ALA A 305 -19.27 -4.00 18.75
N VAL A 306 -19.08 -3.34 17.60
CA VAL A 306 -20.13 -2.61 16.89
C VAL A 306 -21.24 -3.58 16.45
N LEU A 307 -20.89 -4.76 15.91
CA LEU A 307 -21.89 -5.75 15.50
C LEU A 307 -22.73 -6.27 16.67
N LYS A 308 -22.09 -6.57 17.79
CA LYS A 308 -22.80 -7.04 18.98
C LYS A 308 -23.71 -5.96 19.56
N GLY A 309 -23.23 -4.71 19.62
CA GLY A 309 -24.03 -3.59 20.13
C GLY A 309 -25.24 -3.29 19.26
N ILE A 310 -25.08 -3.19 17.93
CA ILE A 310 -26.22 -2.90 17.05
C ILE A 310 -27.26 -4.03 17.04
N ARG A 311 -26.83 -5.29 17.17
CA ARG A 311 -27.76 -6.44 17.30
C ARG A 311 -28.52 -6.39 18.63
N ALA A 312 -27.82 -6.10 19.73
CA ALA A 312 -28.44 -5.95 21.05
C ALA A 312 -29.44 -4.77 21.06
N TYR A 313 -29.09 -3.65 20.44
CA TYR A 313 -30.02 -2.53 20.29
C TYR A 313 -31.23 -2.92 19.46
N GLY A 314 -31.07 -3.68 18.39
CA GLY A 314 -32.18 -4.21 17.60
C GLY A 314 -33.11 -5.13 18.41
N GLU A 315 -32.57 -5.95 19.32
CA GLU A 315 -33.38 -6.77 20.24
C GLU A 315 -34.16 -5.91 21.21
N LEU A 316 -33.54 -4.89 21.79
CA LEU A 316 -34.20 -3.93 22.71
C LEU A 316 -35.33 -3.16 22.01
N THR A 317 -35.19 -2.84 20.75
CA THR A 317 -36.20 -2.12 19.94
C THR A 317 -37.17 -3.05 19.21
N ASN A 318 -37.16 -4.37 19.54
CA ASN A 318 -37.98 -5.41 18.92
C ASN A 318 -37.81 -5.54 17.39
N ASN A 319 -36.69 -5.11 16.84
CA ASN A 319 -36.34 -5.30 15.43
C ASN A 319 -35.71 -6.67 15.22
N ARG A 320 -36.53 -7.69 14.91
CA ARG A 320 -36.08 -9.08 14.73
C ARG A 320 -35.09 -9.25 13.58
N LYS A 321 -35.04 -8.33 12.61
CA LYS A 321 -34.14 -8.40 11.45
C LYS A 321 -32.71 -8.01 11.81
N ALA A 322 -32.49 -7.34 12.94
CA ALA A 322 -31.16 -6.95 13.40
C ALA A 322 -30.17 -8.10 13.54
N LYS A 323 -30.66 -9.34 13.86
CA LYS A 323 -29.80 -10.54 13.92
C LYS A 323 -29.20 -10.97 12.59
N GLU A 324 -29.78 -10.56 11.50
CA GLU A 324 -29.29 -10.86 10.15
C GLU A 324 -28.14 -9.93 9.71
N ILE A 325 -27.92 -8.82 10.44
CA ILE A 325 -26.82 -7.89 10.17
C ILE A 325 -25.49 -8.63 10.38
N THR A 326 -24.57 -8.47 9.44
CA THR A 326 -23.22 -9.03 9.49
C THR A 326 -22.16 -7.92 9.48
N ARG A 327 -20.89 -8.29 9.66
CA ARG A 327 -19.77 -7.34 9.55
C ARG A 327 -19.74 -6.64 8.16
N GLU A 328 -20.07 -7.35 7.10
CA GLU A 328 -20.13 -6.82 5.74
C GLU A 328 -21.12 -5.66 5.63
N ASP A 329 -22.30 -5.79 6.26
CA ASP A 329 -23.32 -4.75 6.25
C ASP A 329 -22.86 -3.50 7.02
N LEU A 330 -22.10 -3.67 8.11
CA LEU A 330 -21.53 -2.56 8.88
C LEU A 330 -20.49 -1.76 8.09
N ILE A 331 -19.62 -2.44 7.36
CA ILE A 331 -18.55 -1.82 6.58
C ILE A 331 -19.14 -1.03 5.41
N THR A 332 -20.22 -1.53 4.80
CA THR A 332 -20.87 -0.84 3.69
C THR A 332 -21.49 0.47 4.18
N GLY A 333 -20.95 1.62 3.73
CA GLY A 333 -21.34 2.96 4.19
C GLY A 333 -20.81 3.34 5.58
N GLY A 334 -20.13 2.43 6.29
CA GLY A 334 -19.46 2.71 7.56
C GLY A 334 -18.08 3.32 7.33
N CYS A 335 -17.87 4.55 7.80
CA CYS A 335 -16.61 5.27 7.71
C CYS A 335 -15.97 5.28 9.10
N ALA A 336 -14.90 4.49 9.28
CA ALA A 336 -14.29 4.24 10.58
C ALA A 336 -12.80 4.53 10.61
N LEU A 337 -12.35 5.05 11.74
CA LEU A 337 -10.95 5.22 12.11
C LEU A 337 -10.72 4.51 13.44
N VAL A 338 -9.68 3.69 13.54
CA VAL A 338 -9.34 2.95 14.77
C VAL A 338 -7.84 3.05 15.02
N SER A 339 -7.44 3.54 16.17
CA SER A 339 -6.04 3.62 16.60
C SER A 339 -5.86 2.88 17.93
N CYS A 340 -5.01 1.85 17.93
CA CYS A 340 -4.72 1.04 19.10
C CYS A 340 -3.27 1.25 19.53
N PHE A 341 -3.06 1.50 20.82
CA PHE A 341 -1.72 1.60 21.41
C PHE A 341 -1.54 0.43 22.35
N ILE A 342 -0.60 -0.45 22.04
CA ILE A 342 -0.32 -1.65 22.83
C ILE A 342 1.17 -1.85 23.00
N ARG A 343 1.53 -2.55 24.07
CA ARG A 343 2.91 -2.96 24.31
C ARG A 343 3.27 -4.14 23.42
N GLU A 344 4.45 -4.08 22.80
CA GLU A 344 5.03 -5.18 22.01
C GLU A 344 4.06 -5.74 20.94
N PRO A 345 3.56 -4.91 20.00
CA PRO A 345 2.69 -5.41 18.93
C PRO A 345 3.43 -6.35 17.99
N GLU A 346 2.76 -7.43 17.61
CA GLU A 346 3.22 -8.36 16.59
C GLU A 346 2.53 -8.02 15.25
N PHE A 347 3.32 -7.86 14.19
CA PHE A 347 2.82 -7.58 12.85
C PHE A 347 3.13 -8.72 11.88
N VAL A 348 2.32 -8.82 10.85
CA VAL A 348 2.60 -9.70 9.71
C VAL A 348 3.56 -8.94 8.76
N GLY A 349 4.79 -9.45 8.63
CA GLY A 349 5.80 -8.88 7.73
C GLY A 349 6.52 -7.62 8.26
N GLN A 350 7.55 -7.21 7.52
CA GLN A 350 8.42 -6.08 7.88
C GLN A 350 7.73 -4.72 7.69
N THR A 351 6.80 -4.61 6.73
CA THR A 351 6.04 -3.39 6.41
C THR A 351 4.99 -3.04 7.45
N LYS A 352 4.71 -3.95 8.40
CA LYS A 352 3.73 -3.78 9.49
C LYS A 352 2.28 -3.59 9.00
N ASP A 353 1.95 -4.07 7.82
CA ASP A 353 0.66 -3.81 7.17
C ASP A 353 -0.53 -4.42 7.92
N ARG A 354 -0.31 -5.41 8.80
CA ARG A 354 -1.36 -6.09 9.54
C ARG A 354 -0.95 -6.41 10.97
N LEU A 355 -1.80 -6.05 11.95
CA LEU A 355 -1.60 -6.41 13.36
C LEU A 355 -2.02 -7.86 13.61
N ALA A 356 -1.12 -8.66 14.21
CA ALA A 356 -1.34 -10.08 14.53
C ALA A 356 -1.59 -10.36 16.03
N THR A 357 -1.30 -9.42 16.92
CA THR A 357 -1.43 -9.58 18.37
C THR A 357 -2.86 -9.98 18.77
N ASN A 358 -3.08 -11.23 19.17
CA ASN A 358 -4.42 -11.75 19.47
C ASN A 358 -5.13 -11.04 20.62
N GLU A 359 -4.38 -10.58 21.63
CA GLU A 359 -4.93 -9.89 22.78
C GLU A 359 -5.60 -8.56 22.41
N ALA A 360 -5.10 -7.86 21.39
CA ALA A 360 -5.65 -6.60 20.91
C ALA A 360 -7.12 -6.71 20.50
N GLN A 361 -7.53 -7.85 19.92
CA GLN A 361 -8.93 -8.07 19.56
C GLN A 361 -9.85 -7.97 20.77
N ARG A 362 -9.52 -8.69 21.85
CA ARG A 362 -10.32 -8.72 23.08
C ARG A 362 -10.31 -7.37 23.82
N LEU A 363 -9.15 -6.72 23.89
CA LEU A 363 -9.03 -5.43 24.54
C LEU A 363 -9.88 -4.37 23.84
N VAL A 364 -9.79 -4.29 22.51
CA VAL A 364 -10.57 -3.34 21.71
C VAL A 364 -12.06 -3.66 21.77
N GLU A 365 -12.46 -4.92 21.60
CA GLU A 365 -13.86 -5.33 21.64
C GLU A 365 -14.52 -4.94 22.97
N ASN A 366 -13.89 -5.27 24.10
CA ASN A 366 -14.43 -4.97 25.42
C ASN A 366 -14.42 -3.47 25.75
N SER A 367 -13.46 -2.72 25.18
CA SER A 367 -13.41 -1.26 25.37
C SER A 367 -14.52 -0.55 24.61
N VAL A 368 -14.73 -0.91 23.36
CA VAL A 368 -15.67 -0.22 22.47
C VAL A 368 -17.12 -0.55 22.78
N ARG A 369 -17.41 -1.79 23.20
CA ARG A 369 -18.78 -2.30 23.32
C ARG A 369 -19.65 -1.48 24.27
N ASP A 370 -19.23 -1.27 25.51
CA ASP A 370 -20.04 -0.58 26.51
C ASP A 370 -20.26 0.90 26.12
N HIS A 371 -19.23 1.51 25.51
CA HIS A 371 -19.34 2.88 24.99
C HIS A 371 -20.33 2.96 23.82
N PHE A 372 -20.35 1.94 22.96
CA PHE A 372 -21.28 1.90 21.83
C PHE A 372 -22.72 1.69 22.30
N ASP A 373 -22.95 0.79 23.25
CA ASP A 373 -24.27 0.56 23.84
C ASP A 373 -24.81 1.86 24.49
N ASN A 374 -23.97 2.58 25.23
CA ASN A 374 -24.31 3.88 25.82
C ASN A 374 -24.60 4.95 24.76
N TRP A 375 -23.78 5.01 23.69
CA TRP A 375 -23.98 5.97 22.61
C TRP A 375 -25.28 5.73 21.86
N LEU A 376 -25.65 4.47 21.57
CA LEU A 376 -26.94 4.12 20.96
C LEU A 376 -28.12 4.47 21.85
N ALA A 377 -27.97 4.37 23.17
CA ALA A 377 -29.01 4.73 24.13
C ALA A 377 -29.17 6.26 24.28
N ALA A 378 -28.10 7.02 24.15
CA ALA A 378 -28.10 8.48 24.28
C ALA A 378 -28.74 9.19 23.08
N ASP A 379 -28.52 8.68 21.86
CA ASP A 379 -29.10 9.23 20.62
C ASP A 379 -29.95 8.18 19.88
N THR A 380 -31.14 7.94 20.41
CA THR A 380 -32.06 6.94 19.86
C THR A 380 -32.53 7.25 18.44
N LYS A 381 -32.49 8.51 18.01
CA LYS A 381 -32.85 8.93 16.65
C LYS A 381 -31.80 8.45 15.64
N SER A 382 -30.56 8.80 15.89
CA SER A 382 -29.44 8.34 15.03
C SER A 382 -29.26 6.83 15.09
N ALA A 383 -29.39 6.22 16.28
CA ALA A 383 -29.32 4.78 16.45
C ALA A 383 -30.39 4.04 15.64
N GLY A 384 -31.66 4.55 15.66
CA GLY A 384 -32.75 4.01 14.85
C GLY A 384 -32.46 4.12 13.35
N ALA A 385 -32.00 5.29 12.87
CA ALA A 385 -31.66 5.50 11.46
C ALA A 385 -30.52 4.60 10.98
N ILE A 386 -29.49 4.40 11.81
CA ILE A 386 -28.38 3.49 11.51
C ILE A 386 -28.86 2.04 11.48
N LEU A 387 -29.69 1.63 12.46
CA LEU A 387 -30.23 0.28 12.50
C LEU A 387 -31.08 -0.02 11.24
N ASP A 388 -31.96 0.90 10.85
CA ASP A 388 -32.80 0.77 9.66
C ASP A 388 -31.95 0.67 8.39
N PHE A 389 -30.91 1.49 8.27
CA PHE A 389 -29.96 1.44 7.17
C PHE A 389 -29.27 0.07 7.09
N LEU A 390 -28.75 -0.44 8.22
CA LEU A 390 -28.04 -1.71 8.29
C LEU A 390 -28.98 -2.90 8.03
N VAL A 391 -30.21 -2.84 8.50
CA VAL A 391 -31.24 -3.85 8.18
C VAL A 391 -31.53 -3.87 6.68
N LEU A 392 -31.68 -2.71 6.06
CA LEU A 392 -31.88 -2.61 4.62
C LEU A 392 -30.71 -3.24 3.84
N ARG A 393 -29.47 -2.97 4.27
CA ARG A 393 -28.26 -3.59 3.67
C ARG A 393 -28.24 -5.11 3.85
N ALA A 394 -28.59 -5.61 5.03
CA ALA A 394 -28.69 -7.05 5.27
C ALA A 394 -29.77 -7.70 4.38
N GLU A 395 -30.93 -7.06 4.21
CA GLU A 395 -31.98 -7.53 3.31
C GLU A 395 -31.53 -7.54 1.84
N GLU A 396 -30.86 -6.50 1.38
CA GLU A 396 -30.29 -6.45 0.04
C GLU A 396 -29.26 -7.57 -0.20
N ARG A 397 -28.36 -7.80 0.77
CA ARG A 397 -27.38 -8.88 0.73
C ARG A 397 -28.07 -10.25 0.66
N MET A 398 -29.08 -10.49 1.52
CA MET A 398 -29.85 -11.74 1.51
C MET A 398 -30.63 -11.92 0.21
N ARG A 399 -31.27 -10.86 -0.31
CA ARG A 399 -31.98 -10.90 -1.61
C ARG A 399 -31.01 -11.26 -2.73
N ARG A 400 -29.84 -10.62 -2.78
CA ARG A 400 -28.78 -10.95 -3.76
C ARG A 400 -28.35 -12.40 -3.65
N ARG A 401 -28.23 -12.93 -2.42
CA ARG A 401 -27.88 -14.34 -2.17
C ARG A 401 -28.98 -15.28 -2.64
N GLN A 402 -30.25 -14.98 -2.36
CA GLN A 402 -31.38 -15.77 -2.82
C GLN A 402 -31.55 -15.75 -4.35
N GLU A 403 -31.38 -14.59 -4.96
CA GLU A 403 -31.38 -14.47 -6.43
C GLU A 403 -30.26 -15.34 -7.06
N LYS A 404 -29.10 -15.41 -6.42
CA LYS A 404 -27.99 -16.28 -6.84
C LYS A 404 -28.31 -17.77 -6.65
N GLU A 405 -28.92 -18.16 -5.52
CA GLU A 405 -29.33 -19.54 -5.28
C GLU A 405 -30.43 -19.98 -6.25
N THR A 406 -31.35 -19.08 -6.57
CA THR A 406 -32.39 -19.32 -7.57
C THR A 406 -31.79 -19.41 -8.98
N GLN A 407 -30.80 -18.57 -9.30
CA GLN A 407 -30.04 -18.66 -10.55
C GLN A 407 -29.15 -19.91 -10.61
N ARG A 408 -28.54 -20.35 -9.50
CA ARG A 408 -27.82 -21.63 -9.46
C ARG A 408 -28.73 -22.83 -9.70
N LYS A 409 -29.94 -22.82 -9.17
CA LYS A 409 -30.95 -23.85 -9.45
C LYS A 409 -31.49 -23.79 -10.89
N THR A 410 -31.46 -22.61 -11.54
CA THR A 410 -31.85 -22.40 -12.94
C THR A 410 -30.64 -22.48 -13.91
N ALA A 411 -29.41 -22.30 -13.43
CA ALA A 411 -28.16 -22.29 -14.21
C ALA A 411 -27.61 -23.70 -14.54
N THR A 412 -28.35 -24.77 -14.21
CA THR A 412 -28.21 -26.05 -14.94
C THR A 412 -28.62 -25.93 -16.41
N LYS A 413 -29.18 -24.79 -16.86
CA LYS A 413 -29.33 -24.41 -18.27
C LYS A 413 -28.11 -23.55 -18.65
N LYS A 414 -27.09 -24.21 -19.28
CA LYS A 414 -26.03 -23.70 -20.16
C LYS A 414 -25.87 -22.16 -20.11
N LEU A 415 -24.93 -21.64 -19.27
CA LEU A 415 -24.33 -20.34 -19.52
C LEU A 415 -23.86 -20.33 -21.00
N ARG A 416 -24.42 -19.47 -21.82
CA ARG A 416 -23.88 -19.22 -23.16
C ARG A 416 -22.61 -18.39 -22.95
N LEU A 417 -21.47 -19.06 -22.86
CA LEU A 417 -20.18 -18.40 -22.89
C LEU A 417 -19.99 -17.68 -24.22
N PRO A 418 -19.24 -16.57 -24.23
CA PRO A 418 -18.95 -15.85 -25.47
C PRO A 418 -18.32 -16.79 -26.49
N GLY A 419 -18.78 -16.73 -27.73
CA GLY A 419 -18.29 -17.65 -28.78
C GLY A 419 -16.80 -17.49 -29.09
N LYS A 420 -16.22 -16.34 -28.75
CA LYS A 420 -14.79 -16.05 -28.89
C LYS A 420 -13.93 -16.51 -27.70
N LEU A 421 -14.54 -16.91 -26.58
CA LEU A 421 -13.78 -17.43 -25.43
C LEU A 421 -13.23 -18.81 -25.76
N VAL A 422 -11.92 -18.95 -25.64
CA VAL A 422 -11.21 -20.23 -25.70
C VAL A 422 -10.95 -20.70 -24.29
N ASP A 423 -11.90 -21.43 -23.71
CA ASP A 423 -11.88 -21.81 -22.30
C ASP A 423 -10.83 -22.89 -21.98
N CYS A 424 -10.46 -23.03 -20.71
CA CYS A 424 -9.64 -24.12 -20.20
C CYS A 424 -10.52 -25.31 -19.78
N SER A 425 -9.90 -26.51 -19.66
CA SER A 425 -10.64 -27.73 -19.34
C SER A 425 -10.76 -27.99 -17.83
N ALA A 426 -10.07 -27.26 -16.97
CA ALA A 426 -10.15 -27.40 -15.54
C ALA A 426 -11.54 -27.02 -15.01
N THR A 427 -12.08 -27.83 -14.12
CA THR A 427 -13.40 -27.61 -13.48
C THR A 427 -13.30 -26.83 -12.18
N ASN A 428 -12.11 -26.77 -11.57
CA ASN A 428 -11.83 -26.01 -10.35
C ASN A 428 -11.16 -24.68 -10.72
N ARG A 429 -11.56 -23.60 -10.03
CA ARG A 429 -11.00 -22.25 -10.20
C ARG A 429 -9.51 -22.18 -9.83
N ALA A 430 -9.08 -22.89 -8.80
CA ALA A 430 -7.71 -22.78 -8.28
C ALA A 430 -6.65 -23.07 -9.35
N GLY A 431 -5.74 -22.13 -9.55
CA GLY A 431 -4.65 -22.19 -10.53
C GLY A 431 -5.08 -22.00 -11.99
N THR A 432 -6.33 -21.61 -12.26
CA THR A 432 -6.78 -21.27 -13.63
C THR A 432 -6.56 -19.79 -13.93
N GLU A 433 -6.33 -19.48 -15.21
CA GLU A 433 -5.96 -18.15 -15.67
C GLU A 433 -6.76 -17.78 -16.91
N LEU A 434 -7.26 -16.53 -16.96
CA LEU A 434 -7.85 -15.95 -18.16
C LEU A 434 -6.94 -14.87 -18.71
N PHE A 435 -6.44 -15.05 -19.91
CA PHE A 435 -5.68 -14.02 -20.64
C PHE A 435 -6.63 -13.19 -21.50
N LEU A 436 -6.63 -11.88 -21.30
CA LEU A 436 -7.28 -10.89 -22.14
C LEU A 436 -6.28 -10.42 -23.19
N VAL A 437 -6.53 -10.75 -24.46
CA VAL A 437 -5.55 -10.58 -25.54
C VAL A 437 -6.08 -9.59 -26.57
N GLU A 438 -5.22 -8.71 -27.08
CA GLU A 438 -5.55 -7.78 -28.13
C GLU A 438 -5.65 -8.47 -29.48
N GLY A 439 -6.82 -8.37 -30.11
CA GLY A 439 -7.07 -8.82 -31.47
C GLY A 439 -7.05 -10.35 -31.69
N ASP A 440 -7.49 -10.73 -32.88
CA ASP A 440 -7.57 -12.16 -33.29
C ASP A 440 -6.18 -12.72 -33.67
N SER A 441 -5.23 -11.88 -34.12
CA SER A 441 -3.88 -12.31 -34.54
C SER A 441 -3.03 -12.77 -33.34
N ALA A 442 -2.93 -11.96 -32.30
CA ALA A 442 -2.27 -12.35 -31.06
C ALA A 442 -3.01 -13.51 -30.37
N GLY A 443 -4.35 -13.54 -30.49
CA GLY A 443 -5.18 -14.65 -30.04
C GLY A 443 -4.83 -15.99 -30.70
N GLY A 444 -4.37 -16.01 -31.95
CA GLY A 444 -3.94 -17.21 -32.68
C GLY A 444 -2.67 -17.83 -32.09
N SER A 445 -1.60 -17.04 -31.91
CA SER A 445 -0.33 -17.49 -31.30
C SER A 445 -0.54 -17.89 -29.84
N ALA A 446 -1.27 -17.09 -29.05
CA ALA A 446 -1.58 -17.38 -27.65
C ALA A 446 -2.42 -18.69 -27.50
N LYS A 447 -3.36 -18.95 -28.43
CA LYS A 447 -4.14 -20.19 -28.43
C LYS A 447 -3.28 -21.44 -28.61
N MET A 448 -2.20 -21.35 -29.38
CA MET A 448 -1.24 -22.44 -29.55
C MET A 448 -0.27 -22.54 -28.37
N ALA A 449 0.09 -21.41 -27.76
CA ALA A 449 1.05 -21.31 -26.67
C ALA A 449 0.50 -21.79 -25.32
N ARG A 450 -0.80 -21.60 -25.05
CA ARG A 450 -1.43 -21.82 -23.75
C ARG A 450 -1.40 -23.27 -23.26
N ASP A 451 -1.42 -23.44 -21.95
CA ASP A 451 -1.81 -24.71 -21.34
C ASP A 451 -3.34 -24.85 -21.41
N ARG A 452 -3.81 -25.82 -22.22
CA ARG A 452 -5.25 -26.07 -22.42
C ARG A 452 -5.99 -26.49 -21.15
N LYS A 453 -5.26 -26.98 -20.15
CA LYS A 453 -5.86 -27.45 -18.89
C LYS A 453 -6.21 -26.28 -17.97
N THR A 454 -5.33 -25.30 -17.86
CA THR A 454 -5.42 -24.25 -16.84
C THR A 454 -5.58 -22.84 -17.40
N GLN A 455 -5.27 -22.61 -18.70
CA GLN A 455 -5.25 -21.29 -19.29
C GLN A 455 -6.35 -21.10 -20.32
N ALA A 456 -7.17 -20.08 -20.12
CA ALA A 456 -8.23 -19.62 -21.04
C ALA A 456 -7.79 -18.32 -21.73
N LEU A 457 -8.38 -18.03 -22.90
CA LEU A 457 -8.12 -16.84 -23.70
C LEU A 457 -9.43 -16.16 -24.10
N LEU A 458 -9.47 -14.84 -23.96
CA LEU A 458 -10.54 -14.00 -24.49
C LEU A 458 -9.92 -12.92 -25.37
N PRO A 459 -9.98 -13.04 -26.71
CA PRO A 459 -9.55 -11.99 -27.61
C PRO A 459 -10.54 -10.82 -27.56
N LEU A 460 -10.00 -9.60 -27.48
CA LEU A 460 -10.75 -8.34 -27.49
C LEU A 460 -10.65 -7.71 -28.88
N ARG A 461 -11.77 -7.28 -29.44
CA ARG A 461 -11.79 -6.64 -30.75
C ARG A 461 -11.60 -5.13 -30.60
N GLY A 462 -10.33 -4.70 -30.61
CA GLY A 462 -9.94 -3.30 -30.49
C GLY A 462 -10.15 -2.71 -29.09
N LYS A 463 -10.18 -1.39 -29.02
CA LYS A 463 -10.28 -0.64 -27.75
C LYS A 463 -11.66 -0.82 -27.14
N ILE A 464 -11.71 -1.24 -25.88
CA ILE A 464 -12.97 -1.34 -25.15
C ILE A 464 -13.54 0.05 -24.85
N LEU A 465 -14.83 0.11 -24.53
CA LEU A 465 -15.49 1.36 -24.14
C LEU A 465 -14.86 1.93 -22.87
N ASN A 466 -14.50 3.23 -22.89
CA ASN A 466 -14.13 3.94 -21.68
C ASN A 466 -15.37 4.12 -20.78
N VAL A 467 -15.41 3.37 -19.68
CA VAL A 467 -16.58 3.29 -18.79
C VAL A 467 -16.79 4.54 -17.93
N LEU A 468 -15.74 5.32 -17.64
CA LEU A 468 -15.85 6.59 -16.90
C LEU A 468 -16.63 7.65 -17.70
N GLY A 469 -16.49 7.61 -19.02
CA GLY A 469 -17.19 8.52 -19.92
C GLY A 469 -18.58 8.05 -20.36
N ALA A 470 -18.98 6.80 -20.07
CA ALA A 470 -20.17 6.18 -20.62
C ALA A 470 -21.36 6.21 -19.66
N ALA A 471 -22.58 6.37 -20.21
CA ALA A 471 -23.79 6.18 -19.43
C ALA A 471 -24.00 4.69 -19.13
N SER A 472 -24.59 4.34 -18.00
CA SER A 472 -24.77 2.96 -17.52
C SER A 472 -25.49 2.05 -18.52
N ASN A 473 -26.42 2.59 -19.30
CA ASN A 473 -27.10 1.84 -20.37
C ASN A 473 -26.15 1.46 -21.53
N LYS A 474 -25.16 2.32 -21.87
CA LYS A 474 -24.16 2.02 -22.89
C LYS A 474 -23.18 0.95 -22.43
N ILE A 475 -22.82 0.93 -21.16
CA ILE A 475 -21.96 -0.11 -20.58
C ILE A 475 -22.66 -1.47 -20.69
N GLY A 476 -23.95 -1.55 -20.32
CA GLY A 476 -24.73 -2.78 -20.36
C GLY A 476 -25.04 -3.30 -21.77
N THR A 477 -24.95 -2.45 -22.81
CA THR A 477 -25.19 -2.84 -24.23
C THR A 477 -23.90 -3.07 -25.02
N ASN A 478 -22.72 -2.75 -24.45
CA ASN A 478 -21.45 -2.95 -25.13
C ASN A 478 -21.08 -4.43 -25.18
N GLN A 479 -20.86 -4.97 -26.40
CA GLN A 479 -20.62 -6.40 -26.61
C GLN A 479 -19.32 -6.88 -25.92
N GLU A 480 -18.22 -6.12 -26.02
CA GLU A 480 -16.93 -6.51 -25.45
C GLU A 480 -16.99 -6.58 -23.91
N ILE A 481 -17.67 -5.61 -23.29
CA ILE A 481 -17.89 -5.60 -21.84
C ILE A 481 -18.79 -6.76 -21.41
N ASN A 482 -19.83 -7.05 -22.18
CA ASN A 482 -20.72 -8.19 -21.89
C ASN A 482 -19.99 -9.52 -22.04
N ASP A 483 -19.19 -9.69 -23.09
CA ASP A 483 -18.38 -10.88 -23.31
C ASP A 483 -17.38 -11.08 -22.17
N LEU A 484 -16.70 -10.00 -21.73
CA LEU A 484 -15.78 -10.03 -20.61
C LEU A 484 -16.49 -10.42 -19.29
N SER A 485 -17.63 -9.79 -19.00
CA SER A 485 -18.42 -10.10 -17.82
C SER A 485 -18.94 -11.55 -17.81
N GLN A 486 -19.40 -12.05 -18.97
CA GLN A 486 -19.84 -13.43 -19.12
C GLN A 486 -18.68 -14.43 -19.00
N ALA A 487 -17.52 -14.11 -19.60
CA ALA A 487 -16.33 -14.96 -19.48
C ALA A 487 -15.86 -15.08 -18.02
N LEU A 488 -15.87 -13.97 -17.28
CA LEU A 488 -15.51 -13.93 -15.86
C LEU A 488 -16.56 -14.57 -14.95
N GLY A 489 -17.84 -14.47 -15.29
CA GLY A 489 -18.96 -15.01 -14.51
C GLY A 489 -19.46 -14.12 -13.37
N VAL A 490 -18.84 -12.95 -13.14
CA VAL A 490 -19.00 -12.15 -11.90
C VAL A 490 -20.08 -11.06 -11.93
N GLY A 491 -20.71 -10.80 -13.09
CA GLY A 491 -21.63 -9.66 -13.23
C GLY A 491 -20.91 -8.31 -13.33
N LEU A 492 -21.68 -7.19 -13.33
CA LEU A 492 -21.19 -5.82 -13.48
C LEU A 492 -21.75 -4.91 -12.40
N GLY A 493 -20.94 -3.98 -11.91
CA GLY A 493 -21.34 -2.93 -10.96
C GLY A 493 -22.03 -3.50 -9.72
N SER A 494 -23.26 -3.09 -9.43
CA SER A 494 -24.02 -3.57 -8.27
C SER A 494 -24.34 -5.08 -8.28
N ARG A 495 -24.19 -5.73 -9.43
CA ARG A 495 -24.39 -7.19 -9.59
C ARG A 495 -23.08 -7.98 -9.52
N PHE A 496 -21.96 -7.31 -9.32
CA PHE A 496 -20.65 -7.94 -9.19
C PHE A 496 -20.59 -8.86 -7.97
N ASN A 497 -20.04 -10.07 -8.16
CA ASN A 497 -19.76 -11.01 -7.08
C ASN A 497 -18.48 -11.78 -7.34
N LEU A 498 -17.52 -11.62 -6.45
CA LEU A 498 -16.20 -12.23 -6.55
C LEU A 498 -16.23 -13.77 -6.41
N ASP A 499 -17.19 -14.31 -5.64
CA ASP A 499 -17.31 -15.77 -5.45
C ASP A 499 -17.70 -16.52 -6.73
N ASP A 500 -18.32 -15.82 -7.68
CA ASP A 500 -18.71 -16.38 -8.97
C ASP A 500 -17.56 -16.31 -10.00
N LEU A 501 -16.40 -15.75 -9.63
CA LEU A 501 -15.24 -15.64 -10.51
C LEU A 501 -14.77 -17.02 -10.97
N ARG A 502 -14.69 -17.19 -12.28
CA ARG A 502 -14.39 -18.49 -12.91
C ARG A 502 -12.90 -18.83 -12.94
N TYR A 503 -12.04 -17.83 -12.86
CA TYR A 503 -10.60 -17.97 -12.96
C TYR A 503 -9.90 -17.43 -11.72
N ASP A 504 -8.77 -18.03 -11.35
CA ASP A 504 -7.97 -17.60 -10.22
C ASP A 504 -7.21 -16.29 -10.52
N LYS A 505 -6.71 -16.16 -11.75
CA LYS A 505 -6.04 -14.95 -12.23
C LYS A 505 -6.65 -14.47 -13.53
N VAL A 506 -6.75 -13.15 -13.67
CA VAL A 506 -7.10 -12.46 -14.92
C VAL A 506 -5.87 -11.65 -15.32
N ILE A 507 -5.36 -11.91 -16.51
CA ILE A 507 -4.09 -11.39 -16.99
C ILE A 507 -4.34 -10.56 -18.25
N ILE A 508 -4.09 -9.27 -18.20
CA ILE A 508 -4.13 -8.37 -19.34
C ILE A 508 -2.83 -8.58 -20.12
N MET A 509 -2.95 -8.95 -21.38
CA MET A 509 -1.83 -9.22 -22.28
C MET A 509 -2.04 -8.46 -23.58
N THR A 510 -1.51 -7.26 -23.67
CA THR A 510 -1.60 -6.33 -24.81
C THR A 510 -0.24 -6.17 -25.47
N ASP A 511 -0.23 -5.64 -26.68
CA ASP A 511 0.98 -5.32 -27.41
C ASP A 511 1.82 -4.26 -26.67
N ALA A 512 3.14 -4.27 -26.89
CA ALA A 512 4.08 -3.34 -26.25
C ALA A 512 4.17 -2.01 -27.03
N ASP A 513 3.06 -1.52 -27.57
CA ASP A 513 2.95 -0.24 -28.27
C ASP A 513 1.96 0.71 -27.59
N VAL A 514 1.82 1.92 -28.12
CA VAL A 514 0.94 2.97 -27.55
C VAL A 514 -0.54 2.55 -27.56
N ASP A 515 -0.96 1.74 -28.53
CA ASP A 515 -2.34 1.26 -28.62
C ASP A 515 -2.61 0.16 -27.57
N GLY A 516 -1.68 -0.77 -27.40
CA GLY A 516 -1.75 -1.80 -26.35
C GLY A 516 -1.71 -1.20 -24.94
N ALA A 517 -0.87 -0.19 -24.70
CA ALA A 517 -0.85 0.55 -23.43
C ALA A 517 -2.20 1.24 -23.16
N HIS A 518 -2.82 1.81 -24.19
CA HIS A 518 -4.15 2.41 -24.08
C HIS A 518 -5.24 1.37 -23.79
N ILE A 519 -5.20 0.20 -24.42
CA ILE A 519 -6.14 -0.90 -24.15
C ILE A 519 -5.98 -1.39 -22.70
N ALA A 520 -4.73 -1.55 -22.23
CA ALA A 520 -4.46 -1.91 -20.85
C ALA A 520 -5.02 -0.87 -19.85
N ALA A 521 -4.84 0.43 -20.13
CA ALA A 521 -5.38 1.52 -19.32
C ALA A 521 -6.93 1.51 -19.29
N LEU A 522 -7.58 1.25 -20.42
CA LEU A 522 -9.05 1.11 -20.47
C LEU A 522 -9.54 -0.10 -19.69
N LEU A 523 -8.84 -1.24 -19.77
CA LEU A 523 -9.17 -2.44 -19.00
C LEU A 523 -8.96 -2.21 -17.50
N MET A 524 -7.85 -1.61 -17.09
CA MET A 524 -7.63 -1.26 -15.68
C MET A 524 -8.70 -0.31 -15.16
N THR A 525 -9.08 0.70 -15.94
CA THR A 525 -10.20 1.62 -15.62
C THR A 525 -11.52 0.87 -15.48
N PHE A 526 -11.78 -0.08 -16.35
CA PHE A 526 -12.97 -0.93 -16.26
C PHE A 526 -12.98 -1.78 -14.99
N PHE A 527 -11.90 -2.48 -14.68
CA PHE A 527 -11.81 -3.29 -13.45
C PHE A 527 -11.90 -2.42 -12.21
N PHE A 528 -11.24 -1.27 -12.19
CA PHE A 528 -11.29 -0.33 -11.09
C PHE A 528 -12.71 0.17 -10.80
N THR A 529 -13.47 0.53 -11.85
CA THR A 529 -14.80 1.14 -11.69
C THR A 529 -15.94 0.13 -11.52
N GLN A 530 -15.86 -1.02 -12.22
CA GLN A 530 -16.95 -2.00 -12.28
C GLN A 530 -16.71 -3.28 -11.49
N MET A 531 -15.45 -3.60 -11.19
CA MET A 531 -15.01 -4.86 -10.57
C MET A 531 -13.86 -4.65 -9.58
N ARG A 532 -13.85 -3.54 -8.83
CA ARG A 532 -12.78 -3.17 -7.88
C ARG A 532 -12.37 -4.32 -6.94
N PRO A 533 -13.29 -5.14 -6.38
CA PRO A 533 -12.90 -6.24 -5.51
C PRO A 533 -11.98 -7.29 -6.15
N MET A 534 -11.91 -7.37 -7.47
CA MET A 534 -10.92 -8.23 -8.15
C MET A 534 -9.48 -7.72 -7.99
N ILE A 535 -9.31 -6.40 -7.98
CA ILE A 535 -8.01 -5.75 -7.73
C ILE A 535 -7.63 -5.94 -6.27
N ASP A 536 -8.54 -5.56 -5.36
CA ASP A 536 -8.32 -5.62 -3.90
C ASP A 536 -7.98 -7.05 -3.43
N SER A 537 -8.59 -8.07 -4.06
CA SER A 537 -8.33 -9.49 -3.75
C SER A 537 -7.15 -10.09 -4.54
N GLY A 538 -6.49 -9.31 -5.40
CA GLY A 538 -5.28 -9.70 -6.10
C GLY A 538 -5.48 -10.68 -7.23
N HIS A 539 -6.59 -10.59 -7.95
CA HIS A 539 -6.90 -11.45 -9.10
C HIS A 539 -6.51 -10.83 -10.46
N LEU A 540 -6.13 -9.53 -10.50
CA LEU A 540 -5.80 -8.83 -11.75
C LEU A 540 -4.29 -8.65 -11.90
N TYR A 541 -3.78 -8.97 -13.10
CA TYR A 541 -2.37 -8.91 -13.45
C TYR A 541 -2.16 -8.31 -14.83
N LEU A 542 -0.97 -7.73 -15.05
CA LEU A 542 -0.44 -7.36 -16.36
C LEU A 542 0.65 -8.35 -16.74
N ALA A 543 0.63 -8.82 -17.98
CA ALA A 543 1.73 -9.60 -18.54
C ALA A 543 2.87 -8.68 -19.01
N CYS A 544 4.12 -9.14 -18.85
CA CYS A 544 5.32 -8.44 -19.30
C CYS A 544 6.01 -9.27 -20.40
N PRO A 545 5.55 -9.18 -21.67
CA PRO A 545 6.27 -9.82 -22.76
C PRO A 545 7.61 -9.12 -23.00
N PRO A 546 8.67 -9.84 -23.46
CA PRO A 546 9.95 -9.24 -23.78
C PRO A 546 9.85 -8.37 -25.05
N LEU A 547 10.63 -7.29 -25.09
CA LEU A 547 10.75 -6.42 -26.27
C LEU A 547 11.74 -6.96 -27.33
N TYR A 548 12.72 -7.74 -26.90
CA TYR A 548 13.77 -8.24 -27.80
C TYR A 548 14.02 -9.72 -27.64
N ARG A 549 14.36 -10.37 -28.77
CA ARG A 549 14.92 -11.71 -28.84
C ARG A 549 16.29 -11.63 -29.47
N LEU A 550 17.30 -12.11 -28.77
CA LEU A 550 18.66 -12.27 -29.25
C LEU A 550 18.87 -13.73 -29.58
N THR A 551 19.41 -14.02 -30.78
CA THR A 551 19.66 -15.39 -31.22
C THR A 551 21.13 -15.51 -31.67
N GLN A 552 21.86 -16.50 -31.18
CA GLN A 552 23.22 -16.82 -31.61
C GLN A 552 23.38 -18.33 -31.78
N GLY A 553 23.20 -18.81 -33.00
CA GLY A 553 23.15 -20.25 -33.28
C GLY A 553 21.93 -20.92 -32.63
N ALA A 554 22.17 -21.81 -31.67
CA ALA A 554 21.09 -22.50 -30.93
C ALA A 554 20.68 -21.76 -29.64
N VAL A 555 21.41 -20.73 -29.22
CA VAL A 555 21.15 -19.99 -28.00
C VAL A 555 20.19 -18.85 -28.26
N ARG A 556 19.11 -18.76 -27.44
CA ARG A 556 18.15 -17.67 -27.47
C ARG A 556 18.10 -17.01 -26.09
N VAL A 557 18.08 -15.68 -26.07
CA VAL A 557 17.88 -14.86 -24.87
C VAL A 557 16.80 -13.84 -25.20
N TYR A 558 15.88 -13.65 -24.24
CA TYR A 558 14.82 -12.65 -24.35
C TYR A 558 15.14 -11.51 -23.38
N CYS A 559 15.02 -10.28 -23.85
CA CYS A 559 15.29 -9.07 -23.08
C CYS A 559 14.04 -8.21 -22.97
N GLU A 560 13.82 -7.67 -21.78
CA GLU A 560 12.65 -6.84 -21.47
C GLU A 560 12.80 -5.43 -22.02
N ASP A 561 14.04 -4.91 -22.02
CA ASP A 561 14.35 -3.54 -22.43
C ASP A 561 15.67 -3.45 -23.23
N GLU A 562 16.00 -2.21 -23.59
CA GLU A 562 17.24 -1.91 -24.32
C GLU A 562 18.50 -2.09 -23.48
N VAL A 563 18.39 -1.87 -22.18
CA VAL A 563 19.52 -1.98 -21.25
C VAL A 563 19.95 -3.45 -21.17
N GLU A 564 18.98 -4.35 -20.97
CA GLU A 564 19.23 -5.78 -20.94
C GLU A 564 19.73 -6.30 -22.30
N ARG A 565 19.14 -5.82 -23.41
CA ARG A 565 19.61 -6.13 -24.76
C ARG A 565 21.09 -5.74 -24.95
N ASN A 566 21.47 -4.51 -24.59
CA ASN A 566 22.83 -4.01 -24.76
C ASN A 566 23.81 -4.79 -23.88
N HIS A 567 23.43 -5.10 -22.65
CA HIS A 567 24.22 -5.94 -21.76
C HIS A 567 24.55 -7.30 -22.41
N TRP A 568 23.56 -7.98 -23.00
CA TRP A 568 23.79 -9.26 -23.67
C TRP A 568 24.56 -9.13 -24.98
N LEU A 569 24.45 -8.03 -25.71
CA LEU A 569 25.26 -7.77 -26.90
C LEU A 569 26.73 -7.59 -26.55
N GLU A 570 27.04 -6.95 -25.43
CA GLU A 570 28.42 -6.77 -24.94
C GLU A 570 29.01 -8.06 -24.37
N LYS A 571 28.24 -8.78 -23.57
CA LYS A 571 28.65 -10.02 -22.91
C LYS A 571 28.77 -11.20 -23.87
N GLY A 572 27.97 -11.19 -24.94
CA GLY A 572 27.79 -12.34 -25.84
C GLY A 572 26.90 -13.43 -25.25
N LEU A 573 26.27 -14.22 -26.12
CA LEU A 573 25.35 -15.29 -25.71
C LEU A 573 26.06 -16.65 -25.54
N GLY A 574 27.32 -16.75 -25.87
CA GLY A 574 28.08 -18.01 -25.82
C GLY A 574 27.79 -18.98 -26.98
N GLY A 575 26.97 -18.57 -27.94
CA GLY A 575 26.68 -19.34 -29.15
C GLY A 575 27.72 -19.15 -30.27
N LYS A 576 27.59 -19.90 -31.35
CA LYS A 576 28.42 -19.74 -32.55
C LYS A 576 27.76 -18.83 -33.60
N GLY A 577 28.53 -17.90 -34.17
CA GLY A 577 28.06 -16.99 -35.21
C GLY A 577 27.70 -15.59 -34.72
N LYS A 578 27.13 -14.76 -35.62
CA LYS A 578 26.71 -13.41 -35.32
C LYS A 578 25.42 -13.45 -34.46
N ILE A 579 25.29 -12.50 -33.54
CA ILE A 579 24.05 -12.32 -32.80
C ILE A 579 23.03 -11.65 -33.73
N ASP A 580 21.89 -12.28 -33.89
CA ASP A 580 20.71 -11.73 -34.55
C ASP A 580 19.76 -11.13 -33.52
N VAL A 581 19.32 -9.88 -33.75
CA VAL A 581 18.47 -9.12 -32.85
C VAL A 581 17.11 -8.96 -33.52
N SER A 582 16.07 -9.51 -32.92
CA SER A 582 14.67 -9.29 -33.31
C SER A 582 13.98 -8.43 -32.27
N ARG A 583 13.35 -7.32 -32.69
CA ARG A 583 12.46 -6.52 -31.83
C ARG A 583 11.02 -6.96 -32.08
N PHE A 584 10.28 -7.26 -31.02
CA PHE A 584 8.84 -7.51 -31.09
C PHE A 584 8.08 -6.19 -30.94
N LYS A 585 7.33 -5.80 -31.95
CA LYS A 585 6.45 -4.62 -31.88
C LYS A 585 5.09 -4.96 -31.26
N GLY A 586 4.71 -6.25 -31.33
CA GLY A 586 3.48 -6.74 -30.74
C GLY A 586 3.50 -8.26 -30.58
N LEU A 587 2.54 -8.77 -29.82
CA LEU A 587 2.35 -10.21 -29.53
C LEU A 587 2.11 -11.05 -30.79
N GLY A 588 1.58 -10.43 -31.84
CA GLY A 588 1.36 -11.08 -33.14
C GLY A 588 2.64 -11.43 -33.89
N GLU A 589 3.77 -10.79 -33.56
CA GLU A 589 5.09 -11.06 -34.12
C GLU A 589 5.83 -12.19 -33.40
N MET A 590 5.36 -12.55 -32.19
CA MET A 590 5.90 -13.65 -31.43
C MET A 590 5.35 -14.98 -31.93
N ASP A 591 6.24 -15.94 -32.16
CA ASP A 591 5.77 -17.29 -32.42
C ASP A 591 5.19 -17.94 -31.13
N ALA A 592 4.40 -19.01 -31.29
CA ALA A 592 3.74 -19.64 -30.14
C ALA A 592 4.74 -20.21 -29.11
N LYS A 593 5.96 -20.52 -29.53
CA LYS A 593 7.00 -21.02 -28.63
C LYS A 593 7.58 -19.87 -27.81
N ASP A 594 7.92 -18.75 -28.45
CA ASP A 594 8.42 -17.56 -27.78
C ASP A 594 7.41 -17.07 -26.74
N LEU A 595 6.13 -16.93 -27.15
CA LEU A 595 5.05 -16.49 -26.26
C LEU A 595 4.81 -17.45 -25.09
N LYS A 596 4.95 -18.76 -25.32
CA LYS A 596 4.85 -19.75 -24.25
C LYS A 596 5.98 -19.60 -23.25
N GLU A 597 7.23 -19.55 -23.72
CA GLU A 597 8.43 -19.56 -22.87
C GLU A 597 8.59 -18.26 -22.06
N THR A 598 8.11 -17.13 -22.59
CA THR A 598 8.34 -15.81 -21.97
C THR A 598 7.15 -15.28 -21.18
N THR A 599 5.91 -15.52 -21.67
CA THR A 599 4.74 -14.79 -21.19
C THR A 599 3.66 -15.69 -20.60
N MET A 600 3.53 -16.94 -21.05
CA MET A 600 2.43 -17.81 -20.62
C MET A 600 2.85 -18.91 -19.65
N ASP A 601 4.08 -19.41 -19.67
CA ASP A 601 4.53 -20.45 -18.73
C ASP A 601 4.69 -19.86 -17.31
N PRO A 602 3.95 -20.36 -16.31
CA PRO A 602 4.04 -19.89 -14.94
C PRO A 602 5.43 -19.94 -14.31
N LYS A 603 6.34 -20.74 -14.87
CA LYS A 603 7.71 -20.95 -14.33
C LYS A 603 8.71 -19.90 -14.81
N SER A 604 8.48 -19.30 -15.97
CA SER A 604 9.45 -18.40 -16.62
C SER A 604 8.95 -16.98 -16.84
N ARG A 605 7.63 -16.79 -16.83
CA ARG A 605 7.01 -15.48 -17.09
C ARG A 605 7.14 -14.50 -15.92
N LYS A 606 7.07 -13.21 -16.25
CA LYS A 606 6.83 -12.14 -15.28
C LYS A 606 5.41 -11.61 -15.38
N LEU A 607 4.79 -11.37 -14.23
CA LEU A 607 3.48 -10.73 -14.10
C LEU A 607 3.58 -9.59 -13.10
N ILE A 608 2.99 -8.45 -13.44
CA ILE A 608 2.79 -7.35 -12.51
C ILE A 608 1.40 -7.48 -11.92
N ARG A 609 1.29 -7.63 -10.61
CA ARG A 609 0.01 -7.60 -9.91
C ARG A 609 -0.50 -6.16 -9.87
N VAL A 610 -1.74 -5.95 -10.29
CA VAL A 610 -2.39 -4.65 -10.17
C VAL A 610 -2.88 -4.47 -8.73
N ASN A 611 -2.36 -3.48 -8.06
CA ASN A 611 -2.74 -3.10 -6.70
C ASN A 611 -3.23 -1.65 -6.70
N ILE A 612 -4.10 -1.33 -5.75
CA ILE A 612 -4.48 0.04 -5.43
C ILE A 612 -3.70 0.41 -4.17
N ASP A 613 -2.79 1.36 -4.33
CA ASP A 613 -1.96 1.92 -3.25
C ASP A 613 -2.39 3.38 -3.08
N GLU A 614 -3.19 3.64 -2.05
CA GLU A 614 -3.74 4.96 -1.77
C GLU A 614 -3.20 5.44 -0.42
N ASP A 615 -2.54 6.60 -0.41
CA ASP A 615 -2.17 7.27 0.83
C ASP A 615 -3.41 7.88 1.52
N GLU A 616 -4.43 8.28 0.71
CA GLU A 616 -5.75 8.73 1.18
C GLU A 616 -6.88 8.02 0.41
N PRO A 617 -8.02 7.74 1.06
CA PRO A 617 -9.17 7.15 0.39
C PRO A 617 -9.66 8.01 -0.78
N GLY A 618 -9.71 7.41 -1.97
CA GLY A 618 -10.17 8.06 -3.19
C GLY A 618 -9.09 8.76 -4.03
N GLU A 619 -7.83 8.71 -3.62
CA GLU A 619 -6.73 9.30 -4.40
C GLU A 619 -6.60 8.65 -5.78
N THR A 620 -6.59 7.32 -5.83
CA THR A 620 -6.59 6.56 -7.10
C THR A 620 -7.81 6.90 -7.94
N GLY A 621 -8.99 7.04 -7.32
CA GLY A 621 -10.21 7.45 -8.01
C GLY A 621 -10.10 8.82 -8.65
N SER A 622 -9.50 9.77 -7.96
CA SER A 622 -9.23 11.12 -8.46
C SER A 622 -8.26 11.10 -9.64
N LEU A 623 -7.18 10.33 -9.54
CA LEU A 623 -6.20 10.17 -10.61
C LEU A 623 -6.82 9.51 -11.85
N VAL A 624 -7.60 8.46 -11.65
CA VAL A 624 -8.31 7.79 -12.76
C VAL A 624 -9.31 8.73 -13.43
N GLU A 625 -10.03 9.58 -12.67
CA GLU A 625 -10.92 10.60 -13.23
C GLU A 625 -10.14 11.67 -14.03
N GLN A 626 -8.98 12.10 -13.53
CA GLN A 626 -8.09 13.04 -14.24
C GLN A 626 -7.63 12.47 -15.59
N LEU A 627 -7.15 11.23 -15.60
CA LEU A 627 -6.53 10.63 -16.80
C LEU A 627 -7.57 10.09 -17.78
N MET A 628 -8.64 9.48 -17.29
CA MET A 628 -9.62 8.74 -18.12
C MET A 628 -11.01 9.39 -18.15
N GLY A 629 -11.24 10.44 -17.37
CA GLY A 629 -12.50 11.17 -17.29
C GLY A 629 -12.84 11.96 -18.56
N LYS A 630 -14.04 12.56 -18.57
CA LYS A 630 -14.58 13.31 -19.73
C LYS A 630 -13.92 14.67 -19.95
N LYS A 631 -13.33 15.27 -18.92
CA LYS A 631 -12.76 16.61 -18.96
C LYS A 631 -11.33 16.57 -19.51
N PRO A 632 -11.08 16.99 -20.77
CA PRO A 632 -9.75 16.93 -21.35
C PRO A 632 -8.76 17.88 -20.67
N GLU A 633 -9.27 18.95 -20.01
CA GLU A 633 -8.47 19.93 -19.32
C GLU A 633 -7.66 19.32 -18.17
N LEU A 634 -8.26 18.40 -17.40
CA LEU A 634 -7.59 17.73 -16.28
C LEU A 634 -6.44 16.85 -16.78
N ARG A 635 -6.65 16.16 -17.89
CA ARG A 635 -5.61 15.33 -18.53
C ARG A 635 -4.49 16.19 -19.09
N PHE A 636 -4.84 17.31 -19.73
CA PHE A 636 -3.86 18.25 -20.27
C PHE A 636 -2.99 18.84 -19.15
N GLN A 637 -3.60 19.24 -18.05
CA GLN A 637 -2.90 19.72 -16.86
C GLN A 637 -1.94 18.66 -16.32
N TYR A 638 -2.40 17.43 -16.13
CA TYR A 638 -1.56 16.32 -15.68
C TYR A 638 -0.36 16.08 -16.60
N ILE A 639 -0.59 16.10 -17.92
CA ILE A 639 0.49 15.96 -18.91
C ILE A 639 1.50 17.11 -18.79
N GLN A 640 1.04 18.36 -18.65
CA GLN A 640 1.94 19.51 -18.48
C GLN A 640 2.78 19.41 -17.21
N GLU A 641 2.19 19.02 -16.10
CA GLU A 641 2.88 18.87 -14.80
C GLU A 641 3.95 17.77 -14.85
N ASN A 642 3.71 16.70 -15.62
CA ASN A 642 4.59 15.54 -15.70
C ASN A 642 5.48 15.50 -16.96
N ALA A 643 5.27 16.37 -17.95
CA ALA A 643 6.03 16.39 -19.22
C ALA A 643 7.54 16.55 -19.04
N LYS A 644 7.97 17.27 -17.99
CA LYS A 644 9.38 17.46 -17.65
C LYS A 644 10.12 16.20 -17.15
N PHE A 645 9.38 15.13 -16.83
CA PHE A 645 9.92 13.87 -16.34
C PHE A 645 9.98 12.79 -17.42
N VAL A 646 9.53 13.10 -18.63
CA VAL A 646 9.56 12.18 -19.78
C VAL A 646 10.89 12.36 -20.48
N GLU A 647 11.79 11.39 -20.35
CA GLU A 647 13.13 11.43 -20.98
C GLU A 647 13.08 11.00 -22.45
N GLU A 648 12.18 10.12 -22.85
CA GLU A 648 11.97 9.68 -24.23
C GLU A 648 10.47 9.51 -24.53
N LEU A 649 10.03 10.02 -25.67
CA LEU A 649 8.73 9.74 -26.26
C LEU A 649 8.90 8.60 -27.27
N ASP A 650 8.30 7.45 -27.01
CA ASP A 650 8.14 6.40 -28.01
C ASP A 650 7.03 6.82 -29.01
N VAL A 651 7.45 7.46 -30.13
CA VAL A 651 6.58 8.03 -31.17
C VAL A 651 6.52 7.07 -32.36
#